data_3a19d08d70917b30664a9162c95e98de
#
_entry.id   3a19d08d70917b30664a9162c95e98de
#
_cell.length_a   1.000
_cell.length_b   1.000
_cell.length_c   1.000
_cell.angle_alpha   90.00
_cell.angle_beta   90.00
_cell.angle_gamma   90.00
#
_symmetry.space_group_name_H-M   'P 1'
#
loop_
_entity.id
_entity.type
_entity.pdbx_description
1 polymer ?
#
loop_
_entity_poly.entity_id
_entity_poly.type
_entity_poly.pdbx_seq_one_letter_code
_entity_poly.pdbx_strand_id
1 'polypeptide(L)'
;MSRVNPSKVALAVAFGLMVSAQVNAEERVKADETIVVTAAGYEQVVTNATASVTVLTQEELSSRYYRDVTDALSTVPGVVVTGGGDTKDISIRGMGSKYTLILVDGKRLSSRQTRPNSDGAGIESAWLPPLEAIERIEIIRGPMSTLYGSEAMGGVINVITKKAGQHWSGKVQLSTVIQEDRASGDEQNVNFFASGPLTDSLSLQVYGQNQHRDEDNIEYGFEDKTLRSIGSKLIYQLSDNQEIAFSADITQQKREGTPGKSVTTGDDESLGEYNRTSFALSHKGNWGSIGRSDSYIQYEQSDNESREMTLTNTLAKSVLVTPFANNTLSIGIQGEKSELEDLTGNTGGSVTELDNSQFALFMEDEWRVLETVALTFGGRYDYNQDYGSHFSPRVYSVWSINDAWTLKGGVSTGFKAPDLRQASDDWVSVSRGGNIHGNSNLDPETSVSEEINLIYNGQQGLQASLGLFNNDFKNKISAVTCPDSVCSEGNNQWGSAPRYYTNVDKAVTRGVEASLDLPLGDDWDWKSSYTYTYSKQKTGDYAGMPLEQLPKHLFTTQLNWQTTELMSSWAKVTYHGKESEPASTRDTLTAPSYTFVDAGITYALTSNTSVKAAIYNLFDEDVTYEDYGYVEDGRRYWVGLDVAF
;
A
#
# COMPACT_ATOMS: atom_id res chain seq x y z
N MET A 1 0.84 42.68 -11.50
CA MET A 1 1.34 41.54 -12.25
C MET A 1 0.22 40.53 -12.31
N SER A 2 -0.24 40.17 -13.51
CA SER A 2 -1.42 39.33 -13.71
C SER A 2 -1.10 37.87 -13.36
N ARG A 3 -1.82 37.30 -12.40
CA ARG A 3 -1.71 35.87 -12.06
C ARG A 3 -2.18 35.03 -13.25
N VAL A 4 -1.27 34.24 -13.83
CA VAL A 4 -1.59 33.27 -14.86
C VAL A 4 -2.33 32.10 -14.21
N ASN A 5 -3.51 31.78 -14.69
CA ASN A 5 -4.38 30.74 -14.15
C ASN A 5 -3.84 29.36 -14.55
N PRO A 6 -3.35 28.52 -13.61
CA PRO A 6 -2.64 27.26 -13.92
C PRO A 6 -3.49 26.20 -14.65
N SER A 7 -4.83 26.31 -14.57
CA SER A 7 -5.73 25.37 -15.24
C SER A 7 -5.73 25.45 -16.77
N LYS A 8 -5.21 26.55 -17.37
CA LYS A 8 -5.13 26.71 -18.83
C LYS A 8 -3.81 26.22 -19.41
N VAL A 9 -2.76 26.08 -18.58
CA VAL A 9 -1.43 25.62 -19.02
C VAL A 9 -1.40 24.09 -19.08
N ALA A 10 -2.05 23.40 -18.15
CA ALA A 10 -2.11 21.93 -18.12
C ALA A 10 -2.87 21.34 -19.33
N LEU A 11 -3.90 22.02 -19.84
CA LEU A 11 -4.68 21.54 -21.00
C LEU A 11 -3.95 21.80 -22.34
N ALA A 12 -3.09 22.80 -22.43
CA ALA A 12 -2.37 23.15 -23.65
C ALA A 12 -1.15 22.24 -23.92
N VAL A 13 -0.55 21.66 -22.88
CA VAL A 13 0.57 20.74 -23.01
C VAL A 13 0.12 19.33 -23.41
N ALA A 14 -1.10 18.93 -23.04
CA ALA A 14 -1.67 17.61 -23.41
C ALA A 14 -2.14 17.52 -24.87
N PHE A 15 -2.38 18.63 -25.57
CA PHE A 15 -2.93 18.64 -26.95
C PHE A 15 -1.88 18.97 -28.03
N GLY A 16 -0.67 19.40 -27.68
CA GLY A 16 0.34 19.92 -28.60
C GLY A 16 1.32 18.91 -29.18
N LEU A 17 1.32 17.64 -28.80
CA LEU A 17 2.36 16.65 -29.15
C LEU A 17 1.90 15.48 -30.03
N MET A 18 0.81 15.63 -30.80
CA MET A 18 0.53 14.70 -31.90
C MET A 18 1.10 15.23 -33.23
N VAL A 19 2.42 15.33 -33.33
CA VAL A 19 3.09 15.54 -34.62
C VAL A 19 4.12 14.43 -34.81
N SER A 20 3.85 13.64 -35.84
CA SER A 20 4.65 12.56 -36.41
C SER A 20 6.16 12.79 -36.41
N ALA A 21 6.87 12.01 -35.62
CA ALA A 21 8.30 11.73 -35.81
C ALA A 21 8.44 10.30 -36.37
N GLN A 22 8.69 10.16 -37.65
CA GLN A 22 9.27 8.94 -38.21
C GLN A 22 10.76 8.94 -37.89
N VAL A 23 11.16 8.13 -36.93
CA VAL A 23 12.56 7.84 -36.65
C VAL A 23 12.82 6.38 -36.99
N ASN A 24 13.80 6.13 -37.81
CA ASN A 24 14.31 4.80 -38.10
C ASN A 24 14.93 4.22 -36.84
N ALA A 25 14.44 3.09 -36.38
CA ALA A 25 14.93 2.40 -35.21
C ALA A 25 15.54 1.05 -35.59
N GLU A 26 16.75 0.82 -35.17
CA GLU A 26 17.33 -0.50 -35.03
C GLU A 26 16.58 -1.30 -33.95
N GLU A 27 16.45 -2.61 -34.14
CA GLU A 27 15.72 -3.54 -33.27
C GLU A 27 16.22 -3.45 -31.82
N ARG A 28 15.48 -2.72 -30.98
CA ARG A 28 15.65 -2.87 -29.54
C ARG A 28 14.96 -4.15 -29.07
N VAL A 29 15.64 -4.87 -28.21
CA VAL A 29 15.13 -6.02 -27.45
C VAL A 29 13.73 -5.68 -26.91
N LYS A 30 12.76 -6.57 -27.16
CA LYS A 30 11.41 -6.47 -26.57
C LYS A 30 11.55 -6.17 -25.10
N ALA A 31 10.87 -5.12 -24.63
CA ALA A 31 10.75 -4.87 -23.19
C ALA A 31 10.32 -6.17 -22.53
N ASP A 32 11.08 -6.63 -21.55
CA ASP A 32 10.76 -7.85 -20.81
C ASP A 32 9.32 -7.74 -20.33
N GLU A 33 8.50 -8.75 -20.68
CA GLU A 33 7.11 -8.79 -20.26
C GLU A 33 7.06 -8.82 -18.74
N THR A 34 6.58 -7.75 -18.12
CA THR A 34 6.51 -7.64 -16.66
C THR A 34 5.56 -8.69 -16.11
N ILE A 35 6.08 -9.57 -15.25
CA ILE A 35 5.33 -10.68 -14.65
C ILE A 35 4.79 -10.26 -13.28
N VAL A 36 3.55 -10.64 -12.99
CA VAL A 36 2.89 -10.46 -11.69
C VAL A 36 2.32 -11.79 -11.21
N VAL A 37 2.27 -11.97 -9.90
CA VAL A 37 1.73 -13.17 -9.25
C VAL A 37 0.43 -12.86 -8.51
N THR A 38 0.31 -11.67 -7.97
CA THR A 38 -0.74 -11.30 -7.01
C THR A 38 -2.15 -11.31 -7.61
N ALA A 39 -2.29 -11.00 -8.90
CA ALA A 39 -3.62 -10.83 -9.51
C ALA A 39 -4.42 -12.13 -9.66
N ALA A 40 -3.74 -13.28 -9.78
CA ALA A 40 -4.39 -14.58 -9.99
C ALA A 40 -3.84 -15.70 -9.10
N GLY A 41 -2.85 -15.38 -8.24
CA GLY A 41 -2.15 -16.38 -7.43
C GLY A 41 -1.14 -17.23 -8.21
N TYR A 42 -0.87 -16.91 -9.48
CA TYR A 42 0.17 -17.51 -10.32
C TYR A 42 0.77 -16.47 -11.27
N GLU A 43 1.95 -16.78 -11.81
CA GLU A 43 2.69 -15.86 -12.67
C GLU A 43 1.94 -15.60 -13.98
N GLN A 44 1.66 -14.32 -14.25
CA GLN A 44 1.03 -13.82 -15.48
C GLN A 44 1.75 -12.57 -15.96
N VAL A 45 1.70 -12.30 -17.25
CA VAL A 45 2.10 -10.99 -17.80
C VAL A 45 1.09 -9.93 -17.34
N VAL A 46 1.55 -8.75 -16.96
CA VAL A 46 0.68 -7.63 -16.46
C VAL A 46 -0.48 -7.36 -17.40
N THR A 47 -0.26 -7.39 -18.71
CA THR A 47 -1.31 -7.16 -19.72
C THR A 47 -2.41 -8.19 -19.68
N ASN A 48 -2.12 -9.42 -19.27
CA ASN A 48 -3.09 -10.51 -19.17
C ASN A 48 -3.69 -10.65 -17.77
N ALA A 49 -3.12 -9.95 -16.79
CA ALA A 49 -3.63 -10.01 -15.43
C ALA A 49 -5.08 -9.54 -15.35
N THR A 50 -5.91 -10.31 -14.64
CA THR A 50 -7.35 -10.09 -14.52
C THR A 50 -7.71 -9.01 -13.50
N ALA A 51 -6.92 -7.95 -13.43
CA ALA A 51 -7.11 -6.78 -12.57
C ALA A 51 -6.34 -5.58 -13.15
N SER A 52 -6.59 -4.39 -12.58
CA SER A 52 -5.77 -3.19 -12.79
C SER A 52 -4.50 -3.30 -11.96
N VAL A 53 -3.38 -3.66 -12.57
CA VAL A 53 -2.10 -3.88 -11.89
C VAL A 53 -1.08 -2.85 -12.34
N THR A 54 -0.31 -2.32 -11.39
CA THR A 54 0.93 -1.57 -11.61
C THR A 54 2.06 -2.31 -10.90
N VAL A 55 3.21 -2.38 -11.54
CA VAL A 55 4.43 -2.97 -10.96
C VAL A 55 5.49 -1.90 -10.88
N LEU A 56 6.03 -1.70 -9.69
CA LEU A 56 7.26 -0.94 -9.47
C LEU A 56 8.42 -1.93 -9.48
N THR A 57 9.28 -1.84 -10.47
CA THR A 57 10.42 -2.75 -10.62
C THR A 57 11.57 -2.36 -9.70
N GLN A 58 12.52 -3.28 -9.50
CA GLN A 58 13.74 -2.99 -8.73
C GLN A 58 14.52 -1.82 -9.34
N GLU A 59 14.56 -1.71 -10.66
CA GLU A 59 15.24 -0.62 -11.36
C GLU A 59 14.60 0.74 -10.99
N GLU A 60 13.27 0.84 -11.02
CA GLU A 60 12.55 2.03 -10.60
C GLU A 60 12.79 2.35 -9.13
N LEU A 61 12.71 1.35 -8.24
CA LEU A 61 12.93 1.51 -6.80
C LEU A 61 14.37 1.93 -6.47
N SER A 62 15.34 1.56 -7.30
CA SER A 62 16.75 1.91 -7.10
C SER A 62 17.20 3.17 -7.82
N SER A 63 16.37 3.73 -8.72
CA SER A 63 16.72 4.89 -9.57
C SER A 63 16.90 6.18 -8.76
N ARG A 64 16.21 6.31 -7.64
CA ARG A 64 16.23 7.47 -6.74
C ARG A 64 16.09 7.05 -5.28
N TYR A 65 16.19 8.00 -4.37
CA TYR A 65 15.84 7.78 -2.97
C TYR A 65 14.33 7.85 -2.77
N TYR A 66 13.83 6.89 -2.04
CA TYR A 66 12.53 6.92 -1.41
C TYR A 66 12.74 6.79 0.09
N ARG A 67 12.05 7.61 0.88
CA ARG A 67 12.11 7.55 2.34
C ARG A 67 11.67 6.16 2.84
N ASP A 68 10.60 5.69 2.23
CA ASP A 68 10.02 4.36 2.49
C ASP A 68 9.22 3.89 1.26
N VAL A 69 8.56 2.76 1.39
CA VAL A 69 7.71 2.21 0.32
C VAL A 69 6.54 3.15 -0.02
N THR A 70 6.02 3.95 0.93
CA THR A 70 4.89 4.87 0.66
C THR A 70 5.28 5.96 -0.34
N ASP A 71 6.51 6.48 -0.26
CA ASP A 71 7.01 7.44 -1.25
C ASP A 71 7.07 6.84 -2.66
N ALA A 72 7.45 5.56 -2.78
CA ALA A 72 7.43 4.86 -4.07
C ALA A 72 6.00 4.70 -4.59
N LEU A 73 5.06 4.33 -3.74
CA LEU A 73 3.65 4.14 -4.07
C LEU A 73 2.96 5.44 -4.49
N SER A 74 3.42 6.60 -4.03
CA SER A 74 2.86 7.91 -4.40
C SER A 74 2.93 8.24 -5.89
N THR A 75 3.70 7.47 -6.68
CA THR A 75 3.80 7.63 -8.13
C THR A 75 2.78 6.79 -8.91
N VAL A 76 2.10 5.88 -8.23
CA VAL A 76 1.17 4.91 -8.83
C VAL A 76 -0.21 5.54 -9.04
N PRO A 77 -0.80 5.47 -10.24
CA PRO A 77 -2.16 5.96 -10.46
C PRO A 77 -3.15 5.28 -9.51
N GLY A 78 -4.11 6.05 -8.96
CA GLY A 78 -5.14 5.53 -8.05
C GLY A 78 -4.68 5.33 -6.61
N VAL A 79 -3.39 5.52 -6.31
CA VAL A 79 -2.83 5.47 -4.96
C VAL A 79 -2.61 6.89 -4.45
N VAL A 80 -3.11 7.17 -3.27
CA VAL A 80 -2.91 8.44 -2.56
C VAL A 80 -2.28 8.12 -1.20
N VAL A 81 -1.16 8.75 -0.91
CA VAL A 81 -0.59 8.76 0.44
C VAL A 81 -1.20 9.93 1.19
N THR A 82 -1.88 9.66 2.29
CA THR A 82 -2.60 10.63 3.10
C THR A 82 -1.85 10.91 4.39
N GLY A 83 -2.09 12.08 4.98
CA GLY A 83 -1.38 12.54 6.17
C GLY A 83 0.01 13.06 5.84
N GLY A 84 0.62 13.70 6.81
CA GLY A 84 1.99 14.18 6.75
C GLY A 84 2.79 13.70 7.95
N GLY A 85 4.04 14.09 8.02
CA GLY A 85 4.89 13.65 9.11
C GLY A 85 5.01 12.14 9.18
N ASP A 86 4.90 11.61 10.37
CA ASP A 86 4.96 10.17 10.66
C ASP A 86 3.62 9.43 10.49
N THR A 87 2.56 10.14 10.11
CA THR A 87 1.18 9.60 10.06
C THR A 87 0.70 9.27 8.65
N LYS A 88 1.61 8.93 7.73
CA LYS A 88 1.28 8.63 6.34
C LYS A 88 0.60 7.27 6.19
N ASP A 89 -0.62 7.28 5.66
CA ASP A 89 -1.39 6.09 5.33
C ASP A 89 -1.65 5.99 3.81
N ILE A 90 -1.92 4.77 3.32
CA ILE A 90 -2.14 4.51 1.90
C ILE A 90 -3.62 4.36 1.62
N SER A 91 -4.16 5.15 0.70
CA SER A 91 -5.51 5.05 0.18
C SER A 91 -5.50 4.63 -1.29
N ILE A 92 -6.34 3.69 -1.67
CA ILE A 92 -6.50 3.24 -3.06
C ILE A 92 -7.90 3.56 -3.55
N ARG A 93 -8.03 4.30 -4.67
CA ARG A 93 -9.30 4.67 -5.31
C ARG A 93 -10.31 5.32 -4.37
N GLY A 94 -9.83 6.15 -3.44
CA GLY A 94 -10.70 6.85 -2.49
C GLY A 94 -11.18 6.01 -1.31
N MET A 95 -10.65 4.82 -1.14
CA MET A 95 -10.84 3.97 0.03
C MET A 95 -9.63 4.07 0.94
N GLY A 96 -9.84 4.40 2.21
CA GLY A 96 -8.77 4.60 3.20
C GLY A 96 -7.96 3.33 3.48
N SER A 97 -6.91 3.50 4.22
CA SER A 97 -5.91 2.46 4.49
C SER A 97 -6.49 1.17 5.08
N LYS A 98 -7.57 1.25 5.87
CA LYS A 98 -8.26 0.06 6.42
C LYS A 98 -8.90 -0.87 5.37
N TYR A 99 -8.94 -0.45 4.12
CA TYR A 99 -9.45 -1.23 2.97
C TYR A 99 -8.33 -1.65 2.01
N THR A 100 -7.08 -1.40 2.38
CA THR A 100 -5.89 -1.75 1.60
C THR A 100 -5.14 -2.87 2.29
N LEU A 101 -5.04 -4.02 1.62
CA LEU A 101 -4.28 -5.16 2.13
C LEU A 101 -2.81 -5.04 1.72
N ILE A 102 -1.91 -5.19 2.68
CA ILE A 102 -0.46 -5.22 2.43
C ILE A 102 0.07 -6.64 2.63
N LEU A 103 0.89 -7.09 1.69
CA LEU A 103 1.50 -8.42 1.71
C LEU A 103 3.02 -8.30 1.53
N VAL A 104 3.75 -9.26 2.11
CA VAL A 104 5.17 -9.52 1.79
C VAL A 104 5.30 -10.97 1.32
N ASP A 105 5.77 -11.18 0.10
CA ASP A 105 5.82 -12.51 -0.55
C ASP A 105 4.48 -13.26 -0.47
N GLY A 106 3.35 -12.55 -0.65
CA GLY A 106 2.00 -13.11 -0.59
C GLY A 106 1.47 -13.38 0.82
N LYS A 107 2.23 -13.08 1.87
CA LYS A 107 1.85 -13.24 3.29
C LYS A 107 1.34 -11.93 3.86
N ARG A 108 0.22 -11.99 4.58
CA ARG A 108 -0.48 -10.82 5.11
C ARG A 108 0.30 -10.13 6.22
N LEU A 109 0.27 -8.79 6.24
CA LEU A 109 0.61 -7.96 7.38
C LEU A 109 -0.69 -7.55 8.11
N SER A 110 -0.82 -7.87 9.40
CA SER A 110 -2.07 -7.75 10.17
C SER A 110 -1.86 -7.01 11.48
N SER A 111 -1.36 -5.78 11.45
CA SER A 111 -1.06 -5.00 12.67
C SER A 111 -2.10 -3.94 13.03
N ARG A 112 -3.08 -3.70 12.17
CA ARG A 112 -3.97 -2.53 12.27
C ARG A 112 -4.81 -2.46 13.55
N GLN A 113 -5.13 -3.59 14.15
CA GLN A 113 -5.90 -3.63 15.39
C GLN A 113 -5.08 -3.24 16.65
N THR A 114 -3.76 -3.08 16.54
CA THR A 114 -2.91 -2.52 17.62
C THR A 114 -2.91 -1.00 17.65
N ARG A 115 -3.67 -0.32 16.76
CA ARG A 115 -3.80 1.14 16.73
C ARG A 115 -5.27 1.57 16.81
N PRO A 116 -5.81 1.68 18.04
CA PRO A 116 -7.19 2.11 18.24
C PRO A 116 -7.38 3.55 17.77
N ASN A 117 -8.57 3.86 17.23
CA ASN A 117 -8.98 5.22 16.85
C ASN A 117 -8.06 5.95 15.87
N SER A 118 -7.32 5.23 15.03
CA SER A 118 -6.31 5.76 14.09
C SER A 118 -5.00 6.21 14.74
N ASP A 119 -4.77 5.93 16.01
CA ASP A 119 -3.47 6.11 16.65
C ASP A 119 -2.40 5.29 15.89
N GLY A 120 -1.20 5.82 15.76
CA GLY A 120 -0.09 5.15 15.11
C GLY A 120 -0.24 4.97 13.60
N ALA A 121 -0.94 5.86 12.90
CA ALA A 121 -0.95 5.89 11.44
C ALA A 121 0.47 5.85 10.85
N GLY A 122 0.64 5.17 9.71
CA GLY A 122 1.96 4.99 9.08
C GLY A 122 2.86 3.90 9.71
N ILE A 123 2.40 3.14 10.69
CA ILE A 123 3.19 2.05 11.30
C ILE A 123 3.43 0.93 10.29
N GLU A 124 2.42 0.60 9.47
CA GLU A 124 2.51 -0.53 8.55
C GLU A 124 3.63 -0.38 7.51
N SER A 125 3.99 0.85 7.15
CA SER A 125 5.12 1.09 6.24
C SER A 125 6.46 0.64 6.84
N ALA A 126 6.59 0.67 8.16
CA ALA A 126 7.78 0.23 8.89
C ALA A 126 7.94 -1.30 8.94
N TRP A 127 6.86 -2.07 8.72
CA TRP A 127 6.91 -3.52 8.69
C TRP A 127 7.45 -4.10 7.37
N LEU A 128 7.66 -3.26 6.37
CA LEU A 128 8.12 -3.67 5.06
C LEU A 128 9.65 -3.88 5.03
N PRO A 129 10.16 -4.82 4.23
CA PRO A 129 11.59 -4.97 4.05
C PRO A 129 12.20 -3.72 3.39
N PRO A 130 13.50 -3.43 3.63
CA PRO A 130 14.19 -2.33 2.98
C PRO A 130 14.18 -2.50 1.45
N LEU A 131 14.18 -1.37 0.72
CA LEU A 131 14.09 -1.35 -0.75
C LEU A 131 15.18 -2.19 -1.43
N GLU A 132 16.34 -2.34 -0.81
CA GLU A 132 17.45 -3.18 -1.29
C GLU A 132 17.10 -4.67 -1.34
N ALA A 133 16.17 -5.13 -0.48
CA ALA A 133 15.69 -6.51 -0.45
C ALA A 133 14.53 -6.76 -1.40
N ILE A 134 13.92 -5.71 -1.97
CA ILE A 134 12.73 -5.81 -2.83
C ILE A 134 13.14 -6.07 -4.28
N GLU A 135 12.51 -7.06 -4.91
CA GLU A 135 12.57 -7.33 -6.35
C GLU A 135 11.60 -6.44 -7.11
N ARG A 136 10.35 -6.34 -6.61
CA ARG A 136 9.29 -5.51 -7.16
C ARG A 136 8.16 -5.32 -6.17
N ILE A 137 7.33 -4.31 -6.41
CA ILE A 137 6.08 -4.10 -5.69
C ILE A 137 4.94 -4.21 -6.70
N GLU A 138 3.99 -5.10 -6.44
CA GLU A 138 2.79 -5.31 -7.24
C GLU A 138 1.61 -4.62 -6.56
N ILE A 139 0.99 -3.66 -7.25
CA ILE A 139 -0.15 -2.89 -6.74
C ILE A 139 -1.37 -3.24 -7.57
N ILE A 140 -2.33 -3.93 -6.96
CA ILE A 140 -3.64 -4.21 -7.54
C ILE A 140 -4.64 -3.21 -7.02
N ARG A 141 -5.36 -2.57 -7.91
CA ARG A 141 -6.41 -1.59 -7.59
C ARG A 141 -7.78 -2.20 -7.80
N GLY A 142 -8.67 -1.97 -6.84
CA GLY A 142 -10.01 -2.56 -6.78
C GLY A 142 -10.07 -3.86 -5.97
N PRO A 143 -11.28 -4.38 -5.70
CA PRO A 143 -11.48 -5.48 -4.79
C PRO A 143 -10.84 -6.79 -5.24
N MET A 144 -10.10 -7.41 -4.33
CA MET A 144 -9.47 -8.72 -4.48
C MET A 144 -9.90 -9.71 -3.39
N SER A 145 -11.04 -9.45 -2.76
CA SER A 145 -11.52 -10.31 -1.66
C SER A 145 -11.77 -11.74 -2.07
N THR A 146 -12.00 -12.04 -3.35
CA THR A 146 -12.12 -13.42 -3.86
C THR A 146 -10.86 -14.26 -3.59
N LEU A 147 -9.66 -13.69 -3.68
CA LEU A 147 -8.40 -14.41 -3.43
C LEU A 147 -7.83 -14.16 -2.03
N TYR A 148 -8.08 -12.98 -1.47
CA TYR A 148 -7.40 -12.50 -0.26
C TYR A 148 -8.32 -12.29 0.95
N GLY A 149 -9.65 -12.30 0.77
CA GLY A 149 -10.62 -12.14 1.85
C GLY A 149 -10.79 -10.69 2.30
N SER A 150 -10.98 -10.53 3.61
CA SER A 150 -11.18 -9.24 4.27
C SER A 150 -10.04 -8.25 4.00
N GLU A 151 -10.35 -6.92 4.04
CA GLU A 151 -9.44 -5.79 3.86
C GLU A 151 -8.97 -5.52 2.42
N ALA A 152 -9.16 -6.45 1.47
CA ALA A 152 -8.80 -6.26 0.08
C ALA A 152 -9.93 -5.60 -0.74
N MET A 153 -10.61 -4.57 -0.19
CA MET A 153 -11.71 -3.85 -0.85
C MET A 153 -11.22 -2.72 -1.75
N GLY A 154 -10.23 -1.94 -1.32
CA GLY A 154 -9.61 -0.86 -2.09
C GLY A 154 -8.56 -1.39 -3.04
N GLY A 155 -7.80 -2.37 -2.58
CA GLY A 155 -6.73 -3.00 -3.35
C GLY A 155 -5.78 -3.84 -2.51
N VAL A 156 -4.74 -4.34 -3.19
CA VAL A 156 -3.67 -5.14 -2.57
C VAL A 156 -2.32 -4.58 -3.00
N ILE A 157 -1.42 -4.42 -2.04
CA ILE A 157 -0.01 -4.09 -2.27
C ILE A 157 0.80 -5.31 -1.85
N ASN A 158 1.53 -5.91 -2.78
CA ASN A 158 2.36 -7.07 -2.50
C ASN A 158 3.82 -6.75 -2.78
N VAL A 159 4.63 -6.75 -1.73
CA VAL A 159 6.07 -6.54 -1.81
C VAL A 159 6.73 -7.90 -2.02
N ILE A 160 7.37 -8.08 -3.17
CA ILE A 160 8.07 -9.31 -3.53
C ILE A 160 9.56 -9.13 -3.24
N THR A 161 10.11 -10.00 -2.39
CA THR A 161 11.54 -9.99 -2.07
C THR A 161 12.37 -10.64 -3.16
N LYS A 162 13.62 -10.22 -3.31
CA LYS A 162 14.58 -10.82 -4.24
C LYS A 162 14.73 -12.31 -4.02
N LYS A 163 14.99 -13.06 -5.08
CA LYS A 163 15.31 -14.48 -5.01
C LYS A 163 16.81 -14.67 -4.74
N ALA A 164 17.16 -15.74 -4.03
CA ALA A 164 18.57 -16.09 -3.85
C ALA A 164 19.16 -16.60 -5.18
N GLY A 165 20.28 -16.01 -5.59
CA GLY A 165 21.03 -16.41 -6.76
C GLY A 165 21.94 -17.62 -6.51
N GLN A 166 22.63 -18.08 -7.56
CA GLN A 166 23.63 -19.17 -7.48
C GLN A 166 24.97 -18.74 -6.85
N HIS A 167 25.18 -17.45 -6.68
CA HIS A 167 26.35 -16.83 -6.05
C HIS A 167 25.90 -15.86 -4.96
N TRP A 168 26.73 -15.64 -3.98
CA TRP A 168 26.51 -14.59 -3.01
C TRP A 168 26.51 -13.23 -3.70
N SER A 169 25.49 -12.47 -3.40
CA SER A 169 25.34 -11.09 -3.82
C SER A 169 24.72 -10.27 -2.71
N GLY A 170 24.99 -8.99 -2.69
CA GLY A 170 24.44 -8.13 -1.68
C GLY A 170 24.57 -6.66 -2.02
N LYS A 171 23.94 -5.83 -1.19
CA LYS A 171 24.00 -4.38 -1.29
C LYS A 171 23.94 -3.77 0.09
N VAL A 172 24.77 -2.78 0.33
CA VAL A 172 24.70 -1.89 1.49
C VAL A 172 24.45 -0.48 0.98
N GLN A 173 23.48 0.20 1.58
CA GLN A 173 23.20 1.61 1.33
C GLN A 173 23.41 2.39 2.63
N LEU A 174 24.18 3.47 2.54
CA LEU A 174 24.33 4.48 3.59
C LEU A 174 23.79 5.78 3.06
N SER A 175 22.91 6.45 3.78
CA SER A 175 22.37 7.73 3.30
C SER A 175 22.02 8.68 4.44
N THR A 176 21.96 9.97 4.12
CA THR A 176 21.51 11.02 5.02
C THR A 176 20.63 12.01 4.27
N VAL A 177 19.62 12.53 4.97
CA VAL A 177 18.82 13.68 4.57
C VAL A 177 19.23 14.86 5.45
N ILE A 178 19.58 15.96 4.83
CA ILE A 178 19.94 17.22 5.50
C ILE A 178 18.84 18.22 5.17
N GLN A 179 18.15 18.70 6.18
CA GLN A 179 17.10 19.71 6.03
C GLN A 179 17.71 21.10 5.83
N GLU A 180 17.12 21.90 4.94
CA GLU A 180 17.51 23.31 4.79
C GLU A 180 16.99 24.15 5.95
N ASP A 181 15.72 23.94 6.32
CA ASP A 181 15.16 24.49 7.55
C ASP A 181 15.72 23.75 8.77
N ARG A 182 16.36 24.46 9.68
CA ARG A 182 16.94 23.90 10.91
C ARG A 182 15.89 23.59 11.99
N ALA A 183 14.63 23.95 11.79
CA ALA A 183 13.53 23.49 12.62
C ALA A 183 13.09 22.05 12.27
N SER A 184 13.40 21.58 11.08
CA SER A 184 13.15 20.19 10.65
C SER A 184 14.32 19.28 10.97
N GLY A 185 14.03 18.06 11.40
CA GLY A 185 15.02 17.05 11.80
C GLY A 185 15.72 16.39 10.62
N ASP A 186 17.04 16.21 10.75
CA ASP A 186 17.86 15.45 9.78
C ASP A 186 17.59 13.94 9.91
N GLU A 187 17.91 13.17 8.86
CA GLU A 187 17.67 11.72 8.83
C GLU A 187 18.93 10.95 8.40
N GLN A 188 19.16 9.77 9.02
CA GLN A 188 20.25 8.87 8.67
C GLN A 188 19.71 7.45 8.48
N ASN A 189 20.17 6.78 7.41
CA ASN A 189 19.72 5.45 7.06
C ASN A 189 20.91 4.53 6.75
N VAL A 190 20.81 3.31 7.24
CA VAL A 190 21.67 2.18 6.89
C VAL A 190 20.78 1.01 6.49
N ASN A 191 20.85 0.60 5.24
CA ASN A 191 20.12 -0.54 4.72
C ASN A 191 21.09 -1.59 4.20
N PHE A 192 20.75 -2.86 4.34
CA PHE A 192 21.54 -3.94 3.76
C PHE A 192 20.66 -5.09 3.27
N PHE A 193 21.17 -5.77 2.27
CA PHE A 193 20.63 -7.03 1.76
C PHE A 193 21.80 -7.91 1.34
N ALA A 194 21.75 -9.21 1.67
CA ALA A 194 22.68 -10.21 1.18
C ALA A 194 21.94 -11.53 0.93
N SER A 195 22.26 -12.22 -0.14
CA SER A 195 21.70 -13.53 -0.44
C SER A 195 22.68 -14.40 -1.20
N GLY A 196 22.60 -15.72 -0.99
CA GLY A 196 23.43 -16.66 -1.69
C GLY A 196 23.25 -18.10 -1.21
N PRO A 197 23.90 -19.06 -1.90
CA PRO A 197 23.85 -20.46 -1.53
C PRO A 197 24.70 -20.75 -0.29
N LEU A 198 24.17 -21.57 0.64
CA LEU A 198 24.92 -22.21 1.71
C LEU A 198 25.42 -23.58 1.27
N THR A 199 24.61 -24.29 0.45
CA THR A 199 24.93 -25.54 -0.23
C THR A 199 24.21 -25.54 -1.58
N ASP A 200 24.38 -26.59 -2.40
CA ASP A 200 23.69 -26.74 -3.68
C ASP A 200 22.16 -26.73 -3.56
N SER A 201 21.61 -27.08 -2.39
CA SER A 201 20.16 -27.14 -2.15
C SER A 201 19.65 -26.19 -1.09
N LEU A 202 20.52 -25.44 -0.42
CA LEU A 202 20.15 -24.55 0.68
C LEU A 202 20.67 -23.14 0.41
N SER A 203 19.78 -22.16 0.40
CA SER A 203 20.11 -20.75 0.20
C SER A 203 19.63 -19.91 1.37
N LEU A 204 20.34 -18.82 1.63
CA LEU A 204 20.03 -17.86 2.71
C LEU A 204 19.88 -16.47 2.11
N GLN A 205 18.87 -15.75 2.60
CA GLN A 205 18.73 -14.30 2.43
C GLN A 205 18.73 -13.65 3.81
N VAL A 206 19.38 -12.50 3.94
CA VAL A 206 19.36 -11.67 5.15
C VAL A 206 19.27 -10.22 4.71
N TYR A 207 18.42 -9.46 5.37
CA TYR A 207 18.27 -8.02 5.13
C TYR A 207 17.96 -7.29 6.43
N GLY A 208 18.15 -5.99 6.41
CA GLY A 208 17.80 -5.16 7.57
C GLY A 208 18.00 -3.69 7.29
N GLN A 209 17.47 -2.90 8.21
CA GLN A 209 17.57 -1.45 8.16
C GLN A 209 17.72 -0.87 9.56
N ASN A 210 18.40 0.26 9.63
CA ASN A 210 18.38 1.14 10.78
C ASN A 210 18.22 2.57 10.27
N GLN A 211 17.09 3.17 10.60
CA GLN A 211 16.73 4.54 10.28
C GLN A 211 16.61 5.32 11.57
N HIS A 212 17.13 6.53 11.56
CA HIS A 212 16.91 7.50 12.62
C HIS A 212 16.63 8.86 11.99
N ARG A 213 15.59 9.54 12.49
CA ARG A 213 15.23 10.92 12.18
C ARG A 213 15.17 11.70 13.48
N ASP A 214 15.83 12.85 13.52
CA ASP A 214 15.72 13.79 14.61
C ASP A 214 14.32 14.44 14.65
N GLU A 215 13.83 14.79 15.85
CA GLU A 215 12.55 15.47 16.04
C GLU A 215 12.54 16.88 15.44
N ASP A 216 11.44 17.26 14.80
CA ASP A 216 11.21 18.63 14.35
C ASP A 216 10.97 19.58 15.54
N ASN A 217 11.42 20.81 15.40
CA ASN A 217 11.06 21.92 16.27
C ASN A 217 9.89 22.72 15.64
N ILE A 218 8.87 22.01 15.20
CA ILE A 218 7.67 22.49 14.49
C ILE A 218 6.48 21.77 15.10
N GLU A 219 5.50 22.48 15.66
CA GLU A 219 4.28 21.85 16.20
C GLU A 219 3.56 21.05 15.11
N TYR A 220 3.14 19.82 15.45
CA TYR A 220 2.57 18.82 14.54
C TYR A 220 3.53 18.35 13.43
N GLY A 221 4.82 18.64 13.54
CA GLY A 221 5.88 18.15 12.68
C GLY A 221 6.22 16.68 12.95
N PHE A 222 7.34 16.24 12.42
CA PHE A 222 7.81 14.88 12.61
C PHE A 222 8.38 14.66 14.03
N GLU A 223 7.99 13.59 14.67
CA GLU A 223 8.56 13.12 15.93
C GLU A 223 9.98 12.57 15.72
N ASP A 224 10.77 12.44 16.79
CA ASP A 224 11.97 11.61 16.78
C ASP A 224 11.56 10.19 16.43
N LYS A 225 12.23 9.60 15.43
CA LYS A 225 11.86 8.27 14.95
C LYS A 225 13.08 7.38 14.82
N THR A 226 13.03 6.25 15.46
CA THR A 226 13.99 5.16 15.26
C THR A 226 13.28 3.94 14.74
N LEU A 227 13.75 3.39 13.59
CA LEU A 227 13.25 2.16 12.99
C LEU A 227 14.43 1.18 12.83
N ARG A 228 14.28 -0.02 13.38
CA ARG A 228 15.24 -1.12 13.23
C ARG A 228 14.53 -2.37 12.77
N SER A 229 15.03 -3.00 11.74
CA SER A 229 14.51 -4.30 11.31
C SER A 229 15.61 -5.24 10.89
N ILE A 230 15.36 -6.52 11.09
CA ILE A 230 16.15 -7.62 10.55
C ILE A 230 15.20 -8.72 10.09
N GLY A 231 15.43 -9.20 8.87
CA GLY A 231 14.69 -10.31 8.29
C GLY A 231 15.64 -11.35 7.69
N SER A 232 15.20 -12.58 7.69
CA SER A 232 15.93 -13.70 7.07
C SER A 232 14.97 -14.67 6.41
N LYS A 233 15.42 -15.32 5.32
CA LYS A 233 14.70 -16.38 4.62
C LYS A 233 15.66 -17.50 4.27
N LEU A 234 15.43 -18.68 4.82
CA LEU A 234 16.16 -19.89 4.54
C LEU A 234 15.34 -20.71 3.55
N ILE A 235 15.92 -21.01 2.38
CA ILE A 235 15.23 -21.69 1.27
C ILE A 235 15.92 -23.02 1.03
N TYR A 236 15.17 -24.11 1.16
CA TYR A 236 15.62 -25.47 0.93
C TYR A 236 14.93 -26.07 -0.29
N GLN A 237 15.72 -26.35 -1.33
CA GLN A 237 15.29 -27.08 -2.52
C GLN A 237 15.27 -28.58 -2.20
N LEU A 238 14.10 -29.10 -1.85
CA LEU A 238 13.89 -30.51 -1.50
C LEU A 238 14.09 -31.43 -2.73
N SER A 239 13.67 -30.94 -3.91
CA SER A 239 13.88 -31.55 -5.22
C SER A 239 13.71 -30.49 -6.32
N ASP A 240 13.92 -30.81 -7.57
CA ASP A 240 13.71 -29.88 -8.71
C ASP A 240 12.28 -29.31 -8.76
N ASN A 241 11.33 -29.99 -8.11
CA ASN A 241 9.91 -29.65 -8.12
C ASN A 241 9.36 -29.23 -6.76
N GLN A 242 10.16 -29.20 -5.69
CA GLN A 242 9.68 -28.97 -4.33
C GLN A 242 10.63 -28.02 -3.59
N GLU A 243 10.09 -26.94 -3.07
CA GLU A 243 10.80 -25.92 -2.28
C GLU A 243 10.12 -25.74 -0.92
N ILE A 244 10.90 -25.69 0.13
CA ILE A 244 10.46 -25.29 1.48
C ILE A 244 11.22 -24.03 1.85
N ALA A 245 10.54 -23.03 2.38
CA ALA A 245 11.22 -21.84 2.89
C ALA A 245 10.71 -21.50 4.30
N PHE A 246 11.67 -21.13 5.15
CA PHE A 246 11.39 -20.57 6.47
C PHE A 246 11.81 -19.10 6.48
N SER A 247 10.92 -18.20 6.87
CA SER A 247 11.19 -16.77 7.04
C SER A 247 10.99 -16.35 8.49
N ALA A 248 11.82 -15.39 8.94
CA ALA A 248 11.75 -14.78 10.25
C ALA A 248 12.07 -13.29 10.12
N ASP A 249 11.18 -12.44 10.65
CA ASP A 249 11.28 -10.97 10.58
C ASP A 249 11.03 -10.39 11.96
N ILE A 250 11.89 -9.46 12.38
CA ILE A 250 11.75 -8.69 13.63
C ILE A 250 11.90 -7.21 13.26
N THR A 251 10.94 -6.40 13.69
CA THR A 251 10.97 -4.95 13.48
C THR A 251 10.60 -4.24 14.77
N GLN A 252 11.32 -3.18 15.09
CA GLN A 252 11.05 -2.26 16.18
C GLN A 252 10.95 -0.84 15.63
N GLN A 253 9.91 -0.13 16.00
CA GLN A 253 9.74 1.29 15.70
C GLN A 253 9.44 2.04 17.00
N LYS A 254 10.20 3.12 17.22
CA LYS A 254 9.99 4.05 18.32
C LYS A 254 9.78 5.45 17.76
N ARG A 255 8.81 6.17 18.31
CA ARG A 255 8.51 7.58 18.01
C ARG A 255 8.41 8.33 19.32
N GLU A 256 9.00 9.51 19.40
CA GLU A 256 8.99 10.36 20.58
C GLU A 256 8.76 11.82 20.16
N GLY A 257 7.74 12.44 20.73
CA GLY A 257 7.41 13.85 20.49
C GLY A 257 7.47 14.64 21.79
N THR A 258 8.13 15.79 21.76
CA THR A 258 8.38 16.64 22.93
C THR A 258 7.45 17.86 22.91
N PRO A 259 6.76 18.21 24.03
CA PRO A 259 5.97 19.43 24.14
C PRO A 259 6.76 20.68 23.82
N GLY A 260 6.22 21.51 22.93
CA GLY A 260 6.87 22.73 22.44
C GLY A 260 7.86 22.51 21.29
N LYS A 261 7.93 21.28 20.77
CA LYS A 261 8.57 20.91 19.51
C LYS A 261 7.54 20.30 18.55
N SER A 262 7.57 18.99 18.31
CA SER A 262 6.57 18.31 17.47
C SER A 262 5.19 18.19 18.14
N VAL A 263 5.14 18.22 19.47
CA VAL A 263 3.90 18.23 20.27
C VAL A 263 3.57 19.64 20.75
N THR A 264 2.28 19.98 20.77
CA THR A 264 1.79 21.29 21.22
C THR A 264 2.22 21.60 22.66
N THR A 265 2.62 22.84 22.89
CA THR A 265 2.99 23.32 24.24
C THR A 265 1.82 23.14 25.19
N GLY A 266 2.00 22.37 26.26
CA GLY A 266 0.99 22.13 27.30
C GLY A 266 0.28 20.76 27.15
N ASP A 267 0.48 20.04 26.07
CA ASP A 267 0.12 18.63 25.97
C ASP A 267 1.21 17.74 26.61
N ASP A 268 0.89 16.48 26.86
CA ASP A 268 1.85 15.49 27.36
C ASP A 268 2.81 15.06 26.24
N GLU A 269 3.98 14.54 26.62
CA GLU A 269 4.94 13.92 25.71
C GLU A 269 4.26 12.77 24.91
N SER A 270 4.52 12.72 23.60
CA SER A 270 4.07 11.62 22.74
C SER A 270 5.09 10.50 22.75
N LEU A 271 4.66 9.28 23.04
CA LEU A 271 5.49 8.09 22.97
C LEU A 271 4.74 6.99 22.23
N GLY A 272 5.32 6.51 21.13
CA GLY A 272 4.86 5.35 20.37
C GLY A 272 5.98 4.31 20.26
N GLU A 273 5.78 3.14 20.84
CA GLU A 273 6.70 2.02 20.68
C GLU A 273 5.96 0.81 20.14
N TYR A 274 6.40 0.35 18.96
CA TYR A 274 5.75 -0.71 18.20
C TYR A 274 6.79 -1.77 17.84
N ASN A 275 6.47 -3.02 18.19
CA ASN A 275 7.31 -4.17 17.90
C ASN A 275 6.53 -5.16 17.04
N ARG A 276 7.20 -5.80 16.09
CA ARG A 276 6.62 -6.86 15.28
C ARG A 276 7.59 -8.03 15.15
N THR A 277 7.06 -9.22 15.37
CA THR A 277 7.78 -10.49 15.14
C THR A 277 6.93 -11.37 14.23
N SER A 278 7.50 -11.90 13.16
CA SER A 278 6.80 -12.77 12.22
C SER A 278 7.66 -13.98 11.87
N PHE A 279 7.03 -15.16 11.85
CA PHE A 279 7.62 -16.40 11.37
C PHE A 279 6.70 -17.03 10.33
N ALA A 280 7.26 -17.57 9.25
CA ALA A 280 6.46 -18.33 8.31
C ALA A 280 7.23 -19.54 7.76
N LEU A 281 6.51 -20.64 7.59
CA LEU A 281 6.96 -21.83 6.87
C LEU A 281 6.11 -21.94 5.61
N SER A 282 6.76 -21.98 4.45
CA SER A 282 6.09 -22.09 3.14
C SER A 282 6.61 -23.28 2.36
N HIS A 283 5.74 -23.83 1.52
CA HIS A 283 6.03 -24.93 0.59
C HIS A 283 5.49 -24.59 -0.79
N LYS A 284 6.35 -24.68 -1.79
CA LYS A 284 5.97 -24.59 -3.21
C LYS A 284 6.22 -25.93 -3.87
N GLY A 285 5.21 -26.44 -4.58
CA GLY A 285 5.28 -27.73 -5.25
C GLY A 285 4.81 -27.68 -6.70
N ASN A 286 5.55 -28.34 -7.59
CA ASN A 286 5.13 -28.61 -8.97
C ASN A 286 4.80 -30.11 -9.09
N TRP A 287 3.52 -30.41 -9.29
CA TRP A 287 2.97 -31.77 -9.31
C TRP A 287 2.72 -32.29 -10.74
N GLY A 288 3.43 -31.72 -11.73
CA GLY A 288 3.29 -32.06 -13.14
C GLY A 288 1.92 -31.66 -13.69
N SER A 289 1.17 -32.63 -14.22
CA SER A 289 -0.16 -32.38 -14.81
C SER A 289 -1.25 -31.99 -13.79
N ILE A 290 -1.04 -32.24 -12.49
CA ILE A 290 -1.98 -31.82 -11.44
C ILE A 290 -1.91 -30.31 -11.25
N GLY A 291 -0.73 -29.71 -11.45
CA GLY A 291 -0.55 -28.28 -11.30
C GLY A 291 0.54 -27.88 -10.31
N ARG A 292 0.47 -26.66 -9.84
CA ARG A 292 1.39 -26.08 -8.86
C ARG A 292 0.66 -25.72 -7.58
N SER A 293 1.29 -26.00 -6.43
CA SER A 293 0.76 -25.57 -5.14
C SER A 293 1.67 -24.55 -4.48
N ASP A 294 1.05 -23.60 -3.79
CA ASP A 294 1.69 -22.67 -2.86
C ASP A 294 0.95 -22.72 -1.53
N SER A 295 1.67 -23.05 -0.46
CA SER A 295 1.10 -23.24 0.87
C SER A 295 1.98 -22.62 1.92
N TYR A 296 1.40 -22.00 2.95
CA TYR A 296 2.16 -21.49 4.08
C TYR A 296 1.35 -21.52 5.37
N ILE A 297 2.09 -21.51 6.46
CA ILE A 297 1.60 -21.15 7.79
C ILE A 297 2.43 -19.99 8.29
N GLN A 298 1.79 -18.96 8.82
CA GLN A 298 2.41 -17.75 9.36
C GLN A 298 1.93 -17.54 10.80
N TYR A 299 2.85 -17.17 11.64
CA TYR A 299 2.62 -16.61 12.98
C TYR A 299 3.13 -15.17 12.97
N GLU A 300 2.31 -14.24 13.43
CA GLU A 300 2.67 -12.83 13.52
C GLU A 300 2.19 -12.30 14.88
N GLN A 301 3.08 -11.61 15.58
CA GLN A 301 2.77 -10.85 16.77
C GLN A 301 3.16 -9.40 16.54
N SER A 302 2.24 -8.49 16.85
CA SER A 302 2.43 -7.03 16.78
C SER A 302 2.07 -6.44 18.12
N ASP A 303 3.02 -5.74 18.74
CA ASP A 303 2.88 -5.13 20.05
C ASP A 303 2.84 -3.60 19.90
N ASN A 304 1.94 -2.96 20.60
CA ASN A 304 1.94 -1.52 20.87
C ASN A 304 2.19 -1.35 22.36
N GLU A 305 3.48 -1.24 22.72
CA GLU A 305 3.93 -1.17 24.10
C GLU A 305 3.37 0.04 24.84
N SER A 306 3.25 1.18 24.15
CA SER A 306 2.75 2.42 24.74
C SER A 306 1.26 2.36 25.11
N ARG A 307 0.54 1.37 24.58
CA ARG A 307 -0.89 1.12 24.85
C ARG A 307 -1.15 -0.21 25.55
N GLU A 308 -0.09 -0.95 25.88
CA GLU A 308 -0.19 -2.29 26.47
C GLU A 308 -1.12 -3.23 25.65
N MET A 309 -0.88 -3.27 24.32
CA MET A 309 -1.66 -4.06 23.38
C MET A 309 -0.77 -5.06 22.65
N THR A 310 -1.27 -6.29 22.52
CA THR A 310 -0.64 -7.35 21.71
C THR A 310 -1.69 -7.97 20.78
N LEU A 311 -1.40 -7.99 19.49
CA LEU A 311 -2.18 -8.69 18.48
C LEU A 311 -1.38 -9.88 17.97
N THR A 312 -1.94 -11.08 18.11
CA THR A 312 -1.36 -12.31 17.57
C THR A 312 -2.24 -12.85 16.45
N ASN A 313 -1.65 -13.09 15.28
CA ASN A 313 -2.33 -13.70 14.13
C ASN A 313 -1.64 -14.99 13.75
N THR A 314 -2.43 -16.06 13.60
CA THR A 314 -1.98 -17.33 13.01
C THR A 314 -2.79 -17.59 11.77
N LEU A 315 -2.12 -17.68 10.61
CA LEU A 315 -2.75 -17.86 9.32
C LEU A 315 -2.14 -19.04 8.59
N ALA A 316 -3.00 -19.92 8.05
CA ALA A 316 -2.60 -21.01 7.16
C ALA A 316 -3.36 -20.89 5.83
N LYS A 317 -2.65 -20.94 4.71
CA LYS A 317 -3.24 -20.87 3.37
C LYS A 317 -2.60 -21.91 2.45
N SER A 318 -3.41 -22.48 1.57
CA SER A 318 -2.93 -23.37 0.50
C SER A 318 -3.72 -23.09 -0.78
N VAL A 319 -3.03 -22.97 -1.88
CA VAL A 319 -3.60 -22.77 -3.22
C VAL A 319 -3.03 -23.82 -4.16
N LEU A 320 -3.89 -24.45 -4.96
CA LEU A 320 -3.52 -25.31 -6.08
C LEU A 320 -3.97 -24.65 -7.37
N VAL A 321 -3.05 -24.48 -8.31
CA VAL A 321 -3.29 -23.94 -9.65
C VAL A 321 -3.09 -25.04 -10.67
N THR A 322 -4.15 -25.42 -11.36
CA THR A 322 -4.18 -26.51 -12.34
C THR A 322 -4.44 -25.96 -13.74
N PRO A 323 -3.47 -26.04 -14.66
CA PRO A 323 -3.68 -25.65 -16.05
C PRO A 323 -4.39 -26.76 -16.82
N PHE A 324 -5.39 -26.36 -17.60
CA PHE A 324 -6.06 -27.19 -18.59
C PHE A 324 -5.83 -26.62 -20.00
N ALA A 325 -6.37 -27.30 -21.04
CA ALA A 325 -6.16 -26.86 -22.41
C ALA A 325 -6.59 -25.39 -22.67
N ASN A 326 -7.77 -25.01 -22.16
CA ASN A 326 -8.36 -23.70 -22.40
C ASN A 326 -8.63 -22.90 -21.12
N ASN A 327 -8.34 -23.43 -19.94
CA ASN A 327 -8.56 -22.75 -18.68
C ASN A 327 -7.50 -23.06 -17.64
N THR A 328 -7.35 -22.16 -16.69
CA THR A 328 -6.50 -22.32 -15.52
C THR A 328 -7.38 -22.20 -14.29
N LEU A 329 -7.46 -23.28 -13.52
CA LEU A 329 -8.27 -23.36 -12.32
C LEU A 329 -7.39 -23.18 -11.09
N SER A 330 -7.70 -22.20 -10.27
CA SER A 330 -7.11 -21.98 -8.94
C SER A 330 -8.13 -22.36 -7.88
N ILE A 331 -7.76 -23.22 -6.93
CA ILE A 331 -8.57 -23.59 -5.77
C ILE A 331 -7.74 -23.38 -4.52
N GLY A 332 -8.31 -22.77 -3.50
CA GLY A 332 -7.58 -22.52 -2.27
C GLY A 332 -8.44 -22.61 -1.02
N ILE A 333 -7.74 -22.85 0.08
CA ILE A 333 -8.29 -22.86 1.44
C ILE A 333 -7.46 -21.92 2.33
N GLN A 334 -8.11 -21.33 3.32
CA GLN A 334 -7.45 -20.47 4.30
C GLN A 334 -8.11 -20.67 5.67
N GLY A 335 -7.29 -20.71 6.71
CA GLY A 335 -7.72 -20.64 8.11
C GLY A 335 -6.94 -19.53 8.80
N GLU A 336 -7.60 -18.75 9.63
CA GLU A 336 -7.01 -17.63 10.36
C GLU A 336 -7.56 -17.59 11.79
N LYS A 337 -6.68 -17.33 12.76
CA LYS A 337 -7.03 -17.04 14.14
C LYS A 337 -6.33 -15.73 14.53
N SER A 338 -7.11 -14.78 15.04
CA SER A 338 -6.63 -13.49 15.57
C SER A 338 -6.96 -13.43 17.06
N GLU A 339 -5.97 -13.04 17.85
CA GLU A 339 -6.07 -12.91 19.32
C GLU A 339 -5.52 -11.52 19.69
N LEU A 340 -6.34 -10.71 20.32
CA LEU A 340 -6.01 -9.36 20.77
C LEU A 340 -6.05 -9.33 22.29
N GLU A 341 -4.93 -8.98 22.90
CA GLU A 341 -4.84 -8.53 24.29
C GLU A 341 -4.74 -7.01 24.33
N ASP A 342 -5.57 -6.34 25.11
CA ASP A 342 -5.58 -4.88 25.24
C ASP A 342 -5.95 -4.53 26.68
N LEU A 343 -4.92 -4.20 27.47
CA LEU A 343 -5.05 -4.06 28.93
C LEU A 343 -5.63 -2.69 29.34
N THR A 344 -5.64 -1.70 28.45
CA THR A 344 -5.99 -0.31 28.79
C THR A 344 -7.15 0.26 27.99
N GLY A 345 -7.54 -0.36 26.87
CA GLY A 345 -8.48 0.21 25.91
C GLY A 345 -9.96 0.04 26.27
N ASN A 346 -10.31 -0.92 27.16
CA ASN A 346 -11.68 -1.18 27.54
C ASN A 346 -12.08 -0.43 28.81
N THR A 347 -12.99 0.54 28.70
CA THR A 347 -13.52 1.30 29.84
C THR A 347 -14.87 0.80 30.34
N GLY A 348 -15.51 -0.15 29.64
CA GLY A 348 -16.85 -0.65 29.98
C GLY A 348 -16.85 -1.90 30.85
N GLY A 349 -15.70 -2.57 31.02
CA GLY A 349 -15.64 -3.85 31.73
C GLY A 349 -14.24 -4.32 32.03
N SER A 350 -14.12 -5.59 32.44
CA SER A 350 -12.85 -6.26 32.75
C SER A 350 -12.34 -7.15 31.62
N VAL A 351 -12.96 -7.14 30.45
CA VAL A 351 -12.51 -7.91 29.30
C VAL A 351 -11.29 -7.24 28.71
N THR A 352 -10.19 -7.97 28.64
CA THR A 352 -8.91 -7.52 28.08
C THR A 352 -8.45 -8.38 26.91
N GLU A 353 -9.11 -9.51 26.66
CA GLU A 353 -8.78 -10.45 25.61
C GLU A 353 -9.98 -10.63 24.66
N LEU A 354 -9.74 -10.57 23.36
CA LEU A 354 -10.71 -10.82 22.29
C LEU A 354 -10.08 -11.76 21.27
N ASP A 355 -10.85 -12.72 20.76
CA ASP A 355 -10.39 -13.61 19.71
C ASP A 355 -11.43 -13.81 18.63
N ASN A 356 -10.97 -14.16 17.42
CA ASN A 356 -11.81 -14.51 16.30
C ASN A 356 -11.15 -15.59 15.45
N SER A 357 -11.95 -16.50 14.93
CA SER A 357 -11.51 -17.54 14.01
C SER A 357 -12.30 -17.47 12.71
N GLN A 358 -11.57 -17.60 11.60
CA GLN A 358 -12.14 -17.56 10.26
C GLN A 358 -11.63 -18.72 9.41
N PHE A 359 -12.50 -19.26 8.59
CA PHE A 359 -12.17 -20.25 7.56
C PHE A 359 -12.69 -19.79 6.21
N ALA A 360 -11.96 -20.09 5.14
CA ALA A 360 -12.41 -19.75 3.79
C ALA A 360 -12.06 -20.84 2.77
N LEU A 361 -12.96 -20.99 1.80
CA LEU A 361 -12.77 -21.75 0.58
C LEU A 361 -12.95 -20.82 -0.61
N PHE A 362 -12.02 -20.84 -1.57
CA PHE A 362 -12.12 -20.00 -2.76
C PHE A 362 -11.67 -20.74 -4.03
N MET A 363 -12.23 -20.27 -5.13
CA MET A 363 -11.96 -20.83 -6.46
C MET A 363 -12.00 -19.69 -7.49
N GLU A 364 -11.09 -19.74 -8.45
CA GLU A 364 -11.09 -18.86 -9.62
C GLU A 364 -10.74 -19.69 -10.86
N ASP A 365 -11.52 -19.56 -11.94
CA ASP A 365 -11.28 -20.19 -13.23
C ASP A 365 -11.12 -19.12 -14.30
N GLU A 366 -9.91 -19.06 -14.89
CA GLU A 366 -9.63 -18.25 -16.07
C GLU A 366 -9.85 -19.11 -17.32
N TRP A 367 -10.91 -18.81 -18.04
CA TRP A 367 -11.29 -19.54 -19.25
C TRP A 367 -10.95 -18.73 -20.51
N ARG A 368 -10.05 -19.27 -21.32
CA ARG A 368 -9.70 -18.73 -22.63
C ARG A 368 -10.75 -19.15 -23.66
N VAL A 369 -11.78 -18.29 -23.81
CA VAL A 369 -12.92 -18.53 -24.71
C VAL A 369 -12.51 -18.42 -26.16
N LEU A 370 -11.62 -17.49 -26.48
CA LEU A 370 -10.96 -17.28 -27.76
C LEU A 370 -9.46 -17.10 -27.51
N GLU A 371 -8.64 -17.22 -28.55
CA GLU A 371 -7.20 -16.94 -28.43
C GLU A 371 -6.91 -15.52 -27.89
N THR A 372 -7.82 -14.58 -28.21
CA THR A 372 -7.73 -13.16 -27.84
C THR A 372 -8.60 -12.76 -26.65
N VAL A 373 -9.46 -13.65 -26.13
CA VAL A 373 -10.42 -13.33 -25.06
C VAL A 373 -10.35 -14.34 -23.94
N ALA A 374 -10.02 -13.88 -22.75
CA ALA A 374 -10.11 -14.64 -21.50
C ALA A 374 -11.25 -14.09 -20.63
N LEU A 375 -12.02 -14.98 -20.03
CA LEU A 375 -13.04 -14.69 -19.01
C LEU A 375 -12.63 -15.36 -17.71
N THR A 376 -12.71 -14.62 -16.61
CA THR A 376 -12.41 -15.13 -15.27
C THR A 376 -13.66 -15.11 -14.42
N PHE A 377 -13.95 -16.23 -13.80
CA PHE A 377 -15.03 -16.38 -12.81
C PHE A 377 -14.43 -16.80 -11.49
N GLY A 378 -14.68 -16.03 -10.45
CA GLY A 378 -14.19 -16.32 -9.12
C GLY A 378 -15.29 -16.28 -8.07
N GLY A 379 -15.07 -16.99 -6.98
CA GLY A 379 -15.92 -17.00 -5.82
C GLY A 379 -15.18 -17.43 -4.57
N ARG A 380 -15.46 -16.75 -3.46
CA ARG A 380 -14.92 -17.08 -2.14
C ARG A 380 -16.06 -17.14 -1.14
N TYR A 381 -16.07 -18.19 -0.34
CA TYR A 381 -16.93 -18.37 0.80
C TYR A 381 -16.10 -18.27 2.06
N ASP A 382 -16.42 -17.31 2.90
CA ASP A 382 -15.86 -17.12 4.23
C ASP A 382 -16.86 -17.51 5.28
N TYR A 383 -16.41 -18.17 6.32
CA TYR A 383 -17.14 -18.41 7.57
C TYR A 383 -16.34 -17.86 8.73
N ASN A 384 -16.94 -16.98 9.49
CA ASN A 384 -16.33 -16.27 10.60
C ASN A 384 -17.15 -16.49 11.87
N GLN A 385 -16.48 -16.55 13.00
CA GLN A 385 -17.08 -16.80 14.31
C GLN A 385 -18.10 -15.73 14.70
N ASP A 386 -17.84 -14.45 14.39
CA ASP A 386 -18.66 -13.32 14.85
C ASP A 386 -19.83 -13.01 13.90
N TYR A 387 -19.57 -12.83 12.61
CA TYR A 387 -20.61 -12.40 11.65
C TYR A 387 -21.15 -13.53 10.76
N GLY A 388 -20.73 -14.79 10.97
CA GLY A 388 -21.19 -15.94 10.20
C GLY A 388 -20.60 -16.01 8.79
N SER A 389 -21.44 -16.16 7.76
CA SER A 389 -21.01 -16.47 6.39
C SER A 389 -21.03 -15.26 5.48
N HIS A 390 -20.02 -15.14 4.61
CA HIS A 390 -19.97 -14.15 3.54
C HIS A 390 -19.54 -14.79 2.21
N PHE A 391 -20.11 -14.32 1.07
CA PHE A 391 -19.75 -14.80 -0.26
C PHE A 391 -19.31 -13.64 -1.16
N SER A 392 -18.11 -13.75 -1.74
CA SER A 392 -17.49 -12.74 -2.60
C SER A 392 -17.33 -13.25 -4.02
N PRO A 393 -18.27 -12.95 -4.95
CA PRO A 393 -18.15 -13.30 -6.36
C PRO A 393 -17.32 -12.28 -7.15
N ARG A 394 -16.77 -12.75 -8.30
CA ARG A 394 -16.03 -11.93 -9.26
C ARG A 394 -16.22 -12.44 -10.67
N VAL A 395 -16.36 -11.51 -11.62
CA VAL A 395 -16.32 -11.79 -13.07
C VAL A 395 -15.45 -10.76 -13.75
N TYR A 396 -14.48 -11.19 -14.54
CA TYR A 396 -13.55 -10.31 -15.22
C TYR A 396 -13.29 -10.78 -16.65
N SER A 397 -12.98 -9.87 -17.55
CA SER A 397 -12.65 -10.15 -18.95
C SER A 397 -11.37 -9.43 -19.35
N VAL A 398 -10.53 -10.12 -20.11
CA VAL A 398 -9.36 -9.57 -20.79
C VAL A 398 -9.52 -9.84 -22.27
N TRP A 399 -9.48 -8.81 -23.09
CA TRP A 399 -9.55 -8.87 -24.53
C TRP A 399 -8.33 -8.23 -25.18
N SER A 400 -7.42 -9.06 -25.70
CA SER A 400 -6.31 -8.65 -26.55
C SER A 400 -6.85 -8.31 -27.92
N ILE A 401 -7.18 -7.03 -28.18
CA ILE A 401 -7.74 -6.55 -29.44
C ILE A 401 -6.76 -6.82 -30.60
N ASN A 402 -5.49 -6.58 -30.34
CA ASN A 402 -4.34 -6.92 -31.17
C ASN A 402 -3.06 -6.91 -30.29
N ASP A 403 -1.89 -7.06 -30.89
CA ASP A 403 -0.60 -7.12 -30.19
C ASP A 403 -0.28 -5.87 -29.35
N ALA A 404 -0.86 -4.71 -29.68
CA ALA A 404 -0.61 -3.43 -29.01
C ALA A 404 -1.74 -3.00 -28.06
N TRP A 405 -2.97 -3.45 -28.28
CA TRP A 405 -4.12 -2.97 -27.52
C TRP A 405 -4.79 -4.09 -26.74
N THR A 406 -4.95 -3.89 -25.43
CA THR A 406 -5.69 -4.77 -24.53
C THR A 406 -6.78 -3.98 -23.82
N LEU A 407 -8.02 -4.50 -23.85
CA LEU A 407 -9.15 -3.99 -23.08
C LEU A 407 -9.44 -4.97 -21.95
N LYS A 408 -9.49 -4.46 -20.73
CA LYS A 408 -9.82 -5.24 -19.53
C LYS A 408 -11.04 -4.64 -18.84
N GLY A 409 -11.82 -5.45 -18.18
CA GLY A 409 -12.89 -4.94 -17.33
C GLY A 409 -13.68 -6.04 -16.66
N GLY A 410 -14.38 -5.67 -15.60
CA GLY A 410 -15.17 -6.62 -14.85
C GLY A 410 -15.88 -6.03 -13.66
N VAL A 411 -16.53 -6.92 -12.94
CA VAL A 411 -17.21 -6.66 -11.67
C VAL A 411 -16.60 -7.53 -10.60
N SER A 412 -16.17 -6.91 -9.52
CA SER A 412 -15.57 -7.59 -8.37
C SER A 412 -16.27 -7.14 -7.08
N THR A 413 -16.38 -8.04 -6.13
CA THR A 413 -16.91 -7.68 -4.80
C THR A 413 -15.79 -7.72 -3.77
N GLY A 414 -15.90 -6.85 -2.79
CA GLY A 414 -15.01 -6.80 -1.65
C GLY A 414 -15.80 -6.77 -0.34
N PHE A 415 -15.15 -7.21 0.74
CA PHE A 415 -15.70 -7.06 2.07
C PHE A 415 -14.59 -6.76 3.08
N LYS A 416 -14.99 -6.15 4.20
CA LYS A 416 -14.18 -6.01 5.41
C LYS A 416 -14.97 -6.49 6.61
N ALA A 417 -14.41 -7.43 7.34
CA ALA A 417 -14.93 -7.89 8.62
C ALA A 417 -14.92 -6.76 9.65
N PRO A 418 -15.87 -6.74 10.60
CA PRO A 418 -15.74 -5.90 11.79
C PRO A 418 -14.43 -6.22 12.54
N ASP A 419 -13.81 -5.20 13.12
CA ASP A 419 -12.63 -5.39 13.98
C ASP A 419 -13.06 -6.06 15.31
N LEU A 420 -12.14 -6.75 16.00
CA LEU A 420 -12.44 -7.50 17.24
C LEU A 420 -13.17 -6.64 18.28
N ARG A 421 -12.70 -5.41 18.52
CA ARG A 421 -13.34 -4.48 19.45
C ARG A 421 -14.72 -4.00 18.98
N GLN A 422 -14.92 -3.89 17.65
CA GLN A 422 -16.21 -3.48 17.09
C GLN A 422 -17.28 -4.55 17.26
N ALA A 423 -16.89 -5.82 17.14
CA ALA A 423 -17.79 -6.97 17.18
C ALA A 423 -18.12 -7.45 18.61
N SER A 424 -17.55 -6.87 19.66
CA SER A 424 -17.74 -7.30 21.05
C SER A 424 -18.67 -6.38 21.83
N ASP A 425 -19.81 -6.89 22.32
CA ASP A 425 -20.75 -6.15 23.20
C ASP A 425 -20.12 -5.81 24.57
N ASP A 426 -19.09 -6.54 24.98
CA ASP A 426 -18.37 -6.35 26.25
C ASP A 426 -17.23 -5.34 26.15
N TRP A 427 -17.08 -4.67 24.99
CA TRP A 427 -16.01 -3.72 24.74
C TRP A 427 -16.51 -2.29 24.60
N VAL A 428 -15.91 -1.37 25.36
CA VAL A 428 -16.16 0.06 25.26
C VAL A 428 -14.84 0.80 25.04
N SER A 429 -14.58 1.22 23.81
CA SER A 429 -13.36 1.95 23.44
C SER A 429 -13.37 3.38 23.94
N VAL A 430 -12.23 3.82 24.47
CA VAL A 430 -12.03 5.24 24.84
C VAL A 430 -12.06 6.12 23.60
N SER A 431 -12.81 7.20 23.64
CA SER A 431 -12.79 8.21 22.58
C SER A 431 -13.17 9.59 23.11
N ARG A 432 -12.41 10.64 22.73
CA ARG A 432 -12.74 12.04 23.08
C ARG A 432 -14.15 12.42 22.61
N GLY A 433 -14.61 11.86 21.51
CA GLY A 433 -15.93 12.13 20.93
C GLY A 433 -17.09 11.32 21.52
N GLY A 434 -16.91 10.71 22.67
CA GLY A 434 -17.82 9.77 23.32
C GLY A 434 -17.26 8.36 23.26
N ASN A 435 -17.24 7.67 24.41
CA ASN A 435 -16.82 6.28 24.47
C ASN A 435 -17.67 5.43 23.52
N ILE A 436 -17.04 4.48 22.81
CA ILE A 436 -17.70 3.75 21.73
C ILE A 436 -17.92 2.30 22.13
N HIS A 437 -19.17 1.90 22.25
CA HIS A 437 -19.58 0.52 22.51
C HIS A 437 -19.43 -0.34 21.26
N GLY A 438 -18.94 -1.56 21.44
CA GLY A 438 -18.99 -2.58 20.41
C GLY A 438 -20.43 -3.07 20.17
N ASN A 439 -20.59 -3.92 19.15
CA ASN A 439 -21.87 -4.47 18.74
C ASN A 439 -21.68 -5.82 18.04
N SER A 440 -22.10 -6.89 18.70
CA SER A 440 -22.00 -8.25 18.17
C SER A 440 -22.93 -8.55 16.97
N ASN A 441 -23.82 -7.61 16.62
CA ASN A 441 -24.74 -7.75 15.48
C ASN A 441 -24.25 -7.02 14.22
N LEU A 442 -22.97 -6.67 14.13
CA LEU A 442 -22.42 -6.01 12.95
C LEU A 442 -22.29 -6.99 11.78
N ASP A 443 -22.80 -6.55 10.62
CA ASP A 443 -22.50 -7.18 9.34
C ASP A 443 -21.14 -6.68 8.79
N PRO A 444 -20.45 -7.47 7.95
CA PRO A 444 -19.29 -6.97 7.21
C PRO A 444 -19.62 -5.75 6.34
N GLU A 445 -18.66 -4.84 6.24
CA GLU A 445 -18.67 -3.78 5.22
C GLU A 445 -18.47 -4.42 3.84
N THR A 446 -19.20 -3.99 2.81
CA THR A 446 -19.16 -4.59 1.49
C THR A 446 -19.02 -3.56 0.38
N SER A 447 -18.38 -3.95 -0.73
CA SER A 447 -18.32 -3.14 -1.94
C SER A 447 -18.58 -3.96 -3.21
N VAL A 448 -19.14 -3.29 -4.20
CA VAL A 448 -19.20 -3.77 -5.59
C VAL A 448 -18.44 -2.78 -6.45
N SER A 449 -17.40 -3.25 -7.13
CA SER A 449 -16.56 -2.46 -8.02
C SER A 449 -16.77 -2.87 -9.46
N GLU A 450 -16.93 -1.89 -10.31
CA GLU A 450 -16.99 -2.00 -11.76
C GLU A 450 -15.79 -1.25 -12.33
N GLU A 451 -15.06 -1.85 -13.27
CA GLU A 451 -13.94 -1.18 -13.92
C GLU A 451 -13.81 -1.54 -15.39
N ILE A 452 -13.24 -0.62 -16.14
CA ILE A 452 -12.81 -0.81 -17.52
C ILE A 452 -11.46 -0.11 -17.73
N ASN A 453 -10.50 -0.82 -18.33
CA ASN A 453 -9.15 -0.33 -18.58
C ASN A 453 -8.74 -0.62 -20.02
N LEU A 454 -8.28 0.39 -20.72
CA LEU A 454 -7.65 0.27 -22.02
C LEU A 454 -6.14 0.45 -21.87
N ILE A 455 -5.38 -0.52 -22.35
CA ILE A 455 -3.92 -0.55 -22.26
C ILE A 455 -3.37 -0.56 -23.67
N TYR A 456 -2.36 0.27 -23.91
CA TYR A 456 -1.58 0.31 -25.12
C TYR A 456 -0.12 -0.03 -24.83
N ASN A 457 0.38 -1.06 -25.48
CA ASN A 457 1.80 -1.45 -25.49
C ASN A 457 2.32 -1.31 -26.92
N GLY A 458 2.90 -0.16 -27.21
CA GLY A 458 3.45 0.15 -28.52
C GLY A 458 4.79 -0.51 -28.77
N GLN A 459 5.19 -0.51 -30.03
CA GLN A 459 6.59 -0.79 -30.39
C GLN A 459 7.50 0.27 -29.77
N GLN A 460 8.76 -0.06 -29.52
CA GLN A 460 9.76 0.84 -28.93
C GLN A 460 9.54 1.18 -27.44
N GLY A 461 8.73 0.40 -26.70
CA GLY A 461 8.56 0.57 -25.26
C GLY A 461 7.54 1.62 -24.83
N LEU A 462 6.83 2.31 -25.76
CA LEU A 462 5.73 3.20 -25.40
C LEU A 462 4.60 2.39 -24.73
N GLN A 463 4.27 2.74 -23.50
CA GLN A 463 3.13 2.18 -22.77
C GLN A 463 2.19 3.29 -22.33
N ALA A 464 0.89 3.04 -22.45
CA ALA A 464 -0.13 3.95 -21.94
C ALA A 464 -1.31 3.18 -21.39
N SER A 465 -1.98 3.71 -20.39
CA SER A 465 -3.22 3.14 -19.88
C SER A 465 -4.24 4.22 -19.55
N LEU A 466 -5.53 3.86 -19.71
CA LEU A 466 -6.66 4.68 -19.30
C LEU A 466 -7.70 3.77 -18.64
N GLY A 467 -7.98 4.03 -17.38
CA GLY A 467 -8.92 3.29 -16.55
C GLY A 467 -10.07 4.15 -16.06
N LEU A 468 -11.26 3.56 -16.01
CA LEU A 468 -12.43 4.12 -15.34
C LEU A 468 -12.89 3.12 -14.28
N PHE A 469 -13.27 3.61 -13.11
CA PHE A 469 -13.77 2.76 -12.02
C PHE A 469 -14.97 3.39 -11.31
N ASN A 470 -15.82 2.54 -10.75
CA ASN A 470 -16.92 2.89 -9.86
C ASN A 470 -17.04 1.83 -8.76
N ASN A 471 -17.01 2.26 -7.51
CA ASN A 471 -17.17 1.40 -6.33
C ASN A 471 -18.41 1.83 -5.56
N ASP A 472 -19.40 0.99 -5.46
CA ASP A 472 -20.54 1.14 -4.57
C ASP A 472 -20.29 0.42 -3.24
N PHE A 473 -20.29 1.20 -2.17
CA PHE A 473 -19.98 0.77 -0.81
C PHE A 473 -21.26 0.69 0.02
N LYS A 474 -21.41 -0.36 0.84
CA LYS A 474 -22.56 -0.60 1.71
C LYS A 474 -22.13 -1.10 3.09
N ASN A 475 -23.03 -0.93 4.05
CA ASN A 475 -22.87 -1.41 5.42
C ASN A 475 -21.62 -0.84 6.11
N LYS A 476 -21.25 0.43 5.82
CA LYS A 476 -20.13 1.08 6.51
C LYS A 476 -20.37 0.99 8.02
N ILE A 477 -19.37 0.50 8.75
CA ILE A 477 -19.38 0.49 10.20
C ILE A 477 -18.99 1.89 10.67
N SER A 478 -19.89 2.54 11.39
CA SER A 478 -19.70 3.89 11.92
C SER A 478 -20.15 3.94 13.37
N ALA A 479 -19.46 4.76 14.18
CA ALA A 479 -19.89 5.04 15.53
C ALA A 479 -20.93 6.18 15.49
N VAL A 480 -22.15 5.91 15.92
CA VAL A 480 -23.26 6.87 16.03
C VAL A 480 -23.60 7.15 17.49
N THR A 481 -24.40 8.18 17.77
CA THR A 481 -24.91 8.45 19.13
C THR A 481 -25.64 7.22 19.65
N CYS A 482 -25.26 6.78 20.84
CA CYS A 482 -25.85 5.59 21.43
C CYS A 482 -27.27 5.88 21.94
N PRO A 483 -28.29 5.07 21.60
CA PRO A 483 -29.61 5.19 22.21
C PRO A 483 -29.57 4.80 23.70
N ASP A 484 -30.38 5.47 24.54
CA ASP A 484 -30.50 5.18 25.98
C ASP A 484 -30.89 3.72 26.30
N SER A 485 -31.46 3.02 25.32
CA SER A 485 -31.79 1.59 25.46
C SER A 485 -30.58 0.66 25.34
N VAL A 486 -29.48 1.15 24.82
CA VAL A 486 -28.21 0.40 24.62
C VAL A 486 -27.14 0.86 25.59
N CYS A 487 -26.96 2.19 25.74
CA CYS A 487 -25.98 2.77 26.65
C CYS A 487 -26.70 3.48 27.80
N SER A 488 -26.37 3.13 29.02
CA SER A 488 -26.96 3.72 30.25
C SER A 488 -26.00 4.68 30.96
N GLU A 489 -24.74 4.76 30.51
CA GLU A 489 -23.76 5.64 31.09
C GLU A 489 -23.97 7.09 30.62
N GLY A 490 -23.47 8.04 31.44
CA GLY A 490 -23.46 9.45 31.11
C GLY A 490 -22.31 9.81 30.14
N ASN A 491 -22.14 11.12 29.94
CA ASN A 491 -21.03 11.66 29.14
C ASN A 491 -19.68 11.22 29.72
N ASN A 492 -18.71 11.05 28.83
CA ASN A 492 -17.33 10.71 29.20
C ASN A 492 -16.62 11.90 29.89
N GLN A 493 -15.37 11.73 30.29
CA GLN A 493 -14.55 12.74 30.98
C GLN A 493 -14.36 14.04 30.18
N TRP A 494 -14.58 14.04 28.87
CA TRP A 494 -14.53 15.21 27.99
C TRP A 494 -15.92 15.81 27.69
N GLY A 495 -16.98 15.33 28.36
CA GLY A 495 -18.35 15.82 28.21
C GLY A 495 -19.09 15.34 26.98
N SER A 496 -18.58 14.34 26.27
CA SER A 496 -19.18 13.78 25.06
C SER A 496 -20.08 12.59 25.39
N ALA A 497 -21.27 12.52 24.74
CA ALA A 497 -22.22 11.45 24.91
C ALA A 497 -21.69 10.11 24.38
N PRO A 498 -22.11 8.97 24.94
CA PRO A 498 -21.70 7.66 24.50
C PRO A 498 -22.13 7.39 23.06
N ARG A 499 -21.37 6.56 22.38
CA ARG A 499 -21.58 6.14 20.99
C ARG A 499 -21.57 4.62 20.91
N TYR A 500 -22.05 4.06 19.79
CA TYR A 500 -21.95 2.63 19.53
C TYR A 500 -21.74 2.37 18.04
N TYR A 501 -21.12 1.23 17.73
CA TYR A 501 -20.89 0.83 16.34
C TYR A 501 -22.16 0.25 15.72
N THR A 502 -22.45 0.65 14.48
CA THR A 502 -23.56 0.10 13.69
C THR A 502 -23.27 0.20 12.19
N ASN A 503 -23.97 -0.63 11.41
CA ASN A 503 -23.90 -0.55 9.94
C ASN A 503 -24.91 0.48 9.46
N VAL A 504 -24.45 1.64 9.02
CA VAL A 504 -25.38 2.75 8.69
C VAL A 504 -25.29 3.23 7.26
N ASP A 505 -24.12 3.12 6.59
CA ASP A 505 -23.84 4.00 5.49
C ASP A 505 -23.66 3.32 4.13
N LYS A 506 -24.10 4.04 3.09
CA LYS A 506 -23.78 3.79 1.69
C LYS A 506 -22.89 4.91 1.19
N ALA A 507 -21.88 4.54 0.41
CA ALA A 507 -21.03 5.51 -0.25
C ALA A 507 -20.70 5.08 -1.68
N VAL A 508 -20.13 5.99 -2.44
CA VAL A 508 -19.61 5.73 -3.77
C VAL A 508 -18.25 6.38 -3.90
N THR A 509 -17.31 5.66 -4.51
CA THR A 509 -16.07 6.24 -5.06
C THR A 509 -16.00 5.91 -6.54
N ARG A 510 -15.56 6.86 -7.36
CA ARG A 510 -15.40 6.68 -8.81
C ARG A 510 -14.33 7.60 -9.33
N GLY A 511 -13.72 7.22 -10.44
CA GLY A 511 -12.64 8.06 -10.96
C GLY A 511 -12.09 7.62 -12.29
N VAL A 512 -11.02 8.32 -12.65
CA VAL A 512 -10.23 8.11 -13.87
C VAL A 512 -8.79 7.95 -13.47
N GLU A 513 -8.11 6.95 -14.01
CA GLU A 513 -6.70 6.69 -13.86
C GLU A 513 -6.05 6.69 -15.26
N ALA A 514 -4.92 7.37 -15.41
CA ALA A 514 -4.15 7.34 -16.63
C ALA A 514 -2.66 7.23 -16.34
N SER A 515 -1.93 6.51 -17.17
CA SER A 515 -0.47 6.44 -17.13
C SER A 515 0.12 6.50 -18.52
N LEU A 516 1.33 7.02 -18.60
CA LEU A 516 2.16 7.08 -19.81
C LEU A 516 3.60 6.76 -19.40
N ASP A 517 4.21 5.84 -20.14
CA ASP A 517 5.65 5.56 -20.11
C ASP A 517 6.15 5.68 -21.54
N LEU A 518 7.00 6.68 -21.80
CA LEU A 518 7.43 7.07 -23.12
C LEU A 518 8.97 7.16 -23.17
N PRO A 519 9.64 6.15 -23.73
CA PRO A 519 11.04 6.25 -24.08
C PRO A 519 11.25 7.32 -25.17
N LEU A 520 12.15 8.25 -24.95
CA LEU A 520 12.49 9.33 -25.88
C LEU A 520 13.94 9.13 -26.40
N GLY A 521 14.08 8.26 -27.36
CA GLY A 521 15.39 7.80 -27.83
C GLY A 521 16.02 6.82 -26.85
N ASP A 522 17.36 6.79 -26.79
CA ASP A 522 18.12 5.81 -25.99
C ASP A 522 18.40 6.28 -24.57
N ASP A 523 18.44 7.60 -24.36
CA ASP A 523 18.94 8.20 -23.13
C ASP A 523 17.85 8.80 -22.24
N TRP A 524 16.62 8.91 -22.74
CA TRP A 524 15.55 9.57 -22.02
C TRP A 524 14.34 8.67 -21.86
N ASP A 525 13.73 8.73 -20.67
CA ASP A 525 12.49 8.06 -20.34
C ASP A 525 11.56 9.04 -19.63
N TRP A 526 10.34 9.20 -20.16
CA TRP A 526 9.32 10.07 -19.58
C TRP A 526 8.15 9.26 -19.07
N LYS A 527 7.90 9.33 -17.75
CA LYS A 527 6.78 8.68 -17.07
C LYS A 527 5.81 9.72 -16.54
N SER A 528 4.52 9.46 -16.68
CA SER A 528 3.48 10.32 -16.11
C SER A 528 2.31 9.50 -15.62
N SER A 529 1.69 9.96 -14.54
CA SER A 529 0.46 9.37 -13.99
C SER A 529 -0.52 10.47 -13.60
N TYR A 530 -1.79 10.19 -13.77
CA TYR A 530 -2.88 11.07 -13.37
C TYR A 530 -4.01 10.28 -12.75
N THR A 531 -4.56 10.81 -11.67
CA THR A 531 -5.73 10.26 -10.99
C THR A 531 -6.73 11.37 -10.72
N TYR A 532 -7.99 11.10 -11.06
CA TYR A 532 -9.14 11.86 -10.59
C TYR A 532 -10.00 10.95 -9.73
N THR A 533 -10.29 11.37 -8.49
CA THR A 533 -11.13 10.61 -7.56
C THR A 533 -12.29 11.47 -7.07
N TYR A 534 -13.50 10.93 -7.20
CA TYR A 534 -14.71 11.46 -6.59
C TYR A 534 -15.22 10.47 -5.56
N SER A 535 -15.49 10.95 -4.35
CA SER A 535 -16.02 10.17 -3.24
C SER A 535 -17.23 10.87 -2.62
N LYS A 536 -18.27 10.11 -2.24
CA LYS A 536 -19.46 10.66 -1.58
C LYS A 536 -20.18 9.61 -0.73
N GLN A 537 -20.43 9.94 0.51
CA GLN A 537 -21.35 9.21 1.40
C GLN A 537 -22.80 9.55 1.00
N LYS A 538 -23.65 8.53 0.79
CA LYS A 538 -25.02 8.70 0.29
C LYS A 538 -26.05 8.76 1.43
N THR A 539 -25.73 8.18 2.58
CA THR A 539 -26.63 8.05 3.74
C THR A 539 -25.85 8.29 5.03
N GLY A 540 -26.57 8.35 6.17
CA GLY A 540 -26.01 8.54 7.52
C GLY A 540 -25.72 9.99 7.86
N ASP A 541 -25.09 10.22 9.01
CA ASP A 541 -24.79 11.54 9.56
C ASP A 541 -23.85 12.38 8.67
N TYR A 542 -23.03 11.70 7.87
CA TYR A 542 -22.07 12.32 6.95
C TYR A 542 -22.54 12.30 5.49
N ALA A 543 -23.85 12.18 5.25
CA ALA A 543 -24.40 12.19 3.88
C ALA A 543 -24.01 13.47 3.13
N GLY A 544 -23.45 13.30 1.94
CA GLY A 544 -22.95 14.40 1.12
C GLY A 544 -21.44 14.61 1.22
N MET A 545 -20.79 14.17 2.29
CA MET A 545 -19.35 14.26 2.52
C MET A 545 -18.59 13.11 1.81
N PRO A 546 -17.29 13.22 1.55
CA PRO A 546 -16.47 12.13 1.03
C PRO A 546 -16.31 11.00 2.07
N LEU A 547 -15.85 9.82 1.64
CA LEU A 547 -15.44 8.74 2.56
C LEU A 547 -14.16 9.10 3.31
N GLU A 548 -13.22 9.66 2.58
CA GLU A 548 -11.92 10.10 3.07
C GLU A 548 -11.63 11.49 2.50
N GLN A 549 -10.91 12.30 3.22
CA GLN A 549 -10.43 13.61 2.78
C GLN A 549 -9.17 13.41 1.92
N LEU A 550 -9.32 13.50 0.61
CA LEU A 550 -8.29 13.19 -0.38
C LEU A 550 -8.22 14.29 -1.45
N PRO A 551 -7.04 14.50 -2.07
CA PRO A 551 -6.94 15.35 -3.25
C PRO A 551 -7.79 14.78 -4.39
N LYS A 552 -8.63 15.64 -5.00
CA LYS A 552 -9.48 15.25 -6.14
C LYS A 552 -8.67 14.94 -7.39
N HIS A 553 -7.53 15.60 -7.54
CA HIS A 553 -6.61 15.45 -8.67
C HIS A 553 -5.20 15.20 -8.14
N LEU A 554 -4.59 14.14 -8.61
CA LEU A 554 -3.19 13.83 -8.37
C LEU A 554 -2.50 13.68 -9.73
N PHE A 555 -1.40 14.38 -9.94
CA PHE A 555 -0.60 14.26 -11.15
C PHE A 555 0.88 14.16 -10.80
N THR A 556 1.54 13.15 -11.34
CA THR A 556 2.98 12.97 -11.19
C THR A 556 3.60 12.84 -12.57
N THR A 557 4.68 13.52 -12.81
CA THR A 557 5.48 13.34 -14.03
C THR A 557 6.96 13.32 -13.69
N GLN A 558 7.69 12.44 -14.34
CA GLN A 558 9.12 12.22 -14.12
C GLN A 558 9.84 12.07 -15.46
N LEU A 559 10.98 12.71 -15.57
CA LEU A 559 11.90 12.57 -16.68
C LEU A 559 13.21 11.98 -16.17
N ASN A 560 13.62 10.87 -16.72
CA ASN A 560 14.90 10.22 -16.46
C ASN A 560 15.82 10.46 -17.66
N TRP A 561 17.09 10.69 -17.40
CA TRP A 561 18.10 10.97 -18.41
C TRP A 561 19.41 10.25 -18.10
N GLN A 562 19.84 9.37 -18.99
CA GLN A 562 21.18 8.79 -18.97
C GLN A 562 22.15 9.83 -19.52
N THR A 563 22.71 10.66 -18.63
CA THR A 563 23.51 11.86 -18.99
C THR A 563 24.86 11.47 -19.60
N THR A 564 25.47 10.41 -19.08
CA THR A 564 26.70 9.79 -19.60
C THR A 564 26.66 8.29 -19.23
N GLU A 565 27.65 7.50 -19.72
CA GLU A 565 27.77 6.08 -19.33
C GLU A 565 27.87 5.85 -17.80
N LEU A 566 28.38 6.83 -17.05
CA LEU A 566 28.58 6.75 -15.60
C LEU A 566 27.56 7.58 -14.80
N MET A 567 26.76 8.43 -15.44
CA MET A 567 25.87 9.34 -14.74
C MET A 567 24.46 9.31 -15.30
N SER A 568 23.49 9.07 -14.44
CA SER A 568 22.07 9.28 -14.71
C SER A 568 21.51 10.44 -13.86
N SER A 569 20.51 11.12 -14.41
CA SER A 569 19.83 12.25 -13.78
C SER A 569 18.32 12.06 -13.88
N TRP A 570 17.59 12.64 -12.95
CA TRP A 570 16.13 12.61 -13.01
C TRP A 570 15.54 13.91 -12.47
N ALA A 571 14.35 14.25 -12.94
CA ALA A 571 13.54 15.31 -12.38
C ALA A 571 12.08 14.84 -12.29
N LYS A 572 11.40 15.18 -11.19
CA LYS A 572 10.02 14.80 -10.91
C LYS A 572 9.19 16.02 -10.49
N VAL A 573 7.96 16.08 -10.95
CA VAL A 573 6.95 17.03 -10.49
C VAL A 573 5.78 16.23 -9.95
N THR A 574 5.35 16.55 -8.73
CA THR A 574 4.15 15.98 -8.11
C THR A 574 3.19 17.10 -7.76
N TYR A 575 2.01 17.10 -8.38
CA TYR A 575 0.92 18.03 -8.10
C TYR A 575 -0.15 17.34 -7.26
N HIS A 576 -0.37 17.84 -6.07
CA HIS A 576 -1.50 17.51 -5.20
C HIS A 576 -2.59 18.56 -5.43
N GLY A 577 -3.72 18.14 -5.98
CA GLY A 577 -4.87 19.02 -6.14
C GLY A 577 -5.50 19.37 -4.78
N LYS A 578 -6.35 20.40 -4.78
CA LYS A 578 -7.14 20.71 -3.59
C LYS A 578 -7.90 19.47 -3.11
N GLU A 579 -7.86 19.21 -1.83
CA GLU A 579 -8.58 18.12 -1.19
C GLU A 579 -10.10 18.24 -1.37
N SER A 580 -10.79 17.14 -1.21
CA SER A 580 -12.24 17.11 -1.07
C SER A 580 -12.66 17.87 0.20
N GLU A 581 -13.96 18.13 0.34
CA GLU A 581 -14.49 18.63 1.61
C GLU A 581 -14.18 17.66 2.74
N PRO A 582 -14.15 18.13 4.01
CA PRO A 582 -13.90 17.25 5.15
C PRO A 582 -14.82 16.03 5.17
N ALA A 583 -14.28 14.90 5.59
CA ALA A 583 -15.03 13.64 5.68
C ALA A 583 -15.92 13.58 6.93
N SER A 584 -15.76 14.52 7.86
CA SER A 584 -16.55 14.61 9.09
C SER A 584 -16.89 16.07 9.44
N THR A 585 -17.89 16.29 10.28
CA THR A 585 -18.26 17.64 10.77
C THR A 585 -17.27 18.22 11.77
N ARG A 586 -16.27 17.45 12.20
CA ARG A 586 -15.22 17.86 13.14
C ARG A 586 -14.04 18.48 12.41
N ASP A 587 -13.77 18.04 11.19
CA ASP A 587 -12.68 18.54 10.36
C ASP A 587 -13.16 19.79 9.64
N THR A 588 -12.51 20.92 9.91
CA THR A 588 -12.88 22.20 9.30
C THR A 588 -11.91 22.64 8.23
N LEU A 589 -10.74 22.00 8.15
CA LEU A 589 -9.67 22.34 7.24
C LEU A 589 -9.78 21.52 5.94
N THR A 590 -9.56 22.17 4.82
CA THR A 590 -9.44 21.52 3.50
C THR A 590 -8.14 21.98 2.88
N ALA A 591 -7.17 21.07 2.76
CA ALA A 591 -5.86 21.39 2.22
C ALA A 591 -5.96 22.00 0.81
N PRO A 592 -5.32 23.13 0.56
CA PRO A 592 -5.20 23.70 -0.79
C PRO A 592 -4.32 22.82 -1.67
N SER A 593 -4.23 23.14 -2.95
CA SER A 593 -3.31 22.44 -3.86
C SER A 593 -1.88 22.92 -3.67
N TYR A 594 -0.92 21.99 -3.79
CA TYR A 594 0.52 22.29 -3.79
C TYR A 594 1.28 21.45 -4.82
N THR A 595 2.53 21.82 -5.09
CA THR A 595 3.37 21.16 -6.09
C THR A 595 4.78 21.00 -5.59
N PHE A 596 5.27 19.77 -5.53
CA PHE A 596 6.67 19.48 -5.28
C PHE A 596 7.43 19.25 -6.59
N VAL A 597 8.63 19.77 -6.65
CA VAL A 597 9.60 19.51 -7.72
C VAL A 597 10.87 18.96 -7.09
N ASP A 598 11.27 17.79 -7.54
CA ASP A 598 12.42 17.05 -7.06
C ASP A 598 13.39 16.82 -8.21
N ALA A 599 14.69 16.76 -7.94
CA ALA A 599 15.70 16.42 -8.92
C ALA A 599 16.89 15.71 -8.27
N GLY A 600 17.55 14.84 -9.02
CA GLY A 600 18.70 14.12 -8.49
C GLY A 600 19.59 13.53 -9.56
N ILE A 601 20.74 13.04 -9.12
CA ILE A 601 21.78 12.41 -9.92
C ILE A 601 22.27 11.13 -9.25
N THR A 602 22.67 10.18 -10.06
CA THR A 602 23.43 8.98 -9.65
C THR A 602 24.72 8.94 -10.44
N TYR A 603 25.84 8.77 -9.76
CA TYR A 603 27.16 8.64 -10.37
C TYR A 603 27.81 7.31 -10.00
N ALA A 604 28.12 6.48 -10.98
CA ALA A 604 28.82 5.21 -10.79
C ALA A 604 30.31 5.47 -10.59
N LEU A 605 30.82 5.27 -9.38
CA LEU A 605 32.25 5.38 -9.07
C LEU A 605 33.03 4.16 -9.60
N THR A 606 32.41 2.99 -9.49
CA THR A 606 32.90 1.72 -10.03
C THR A 606 31.71 0.91 -10.52
N SER A 607 31.91 -0.30 -11.07
CA SER A 607 30.84 -1.22 -11.43
C SER A 607 29.92 -1.60 -10.24
N ASN A 608 30.44 -1.50 -9.02
CA ASN A 608 29.77 -1.98 -7.81
C ASN A 608 29.50 -0.87 -6.78
N THR A 609 29.91 0.37 -7.06
CA THR A 609 29.77 1.47 -6.10
C THR A 609 29.22 2.70 -6.81
N SER A 610 28.16 3.28 -6.26
CA SER A 610 27.59 4.52 -6.76
C SER A 610 27.34 5.53 -5.64
N VAL A 611 27.48 6.80 -5.98
CA VAL A 611 27.06 7.93 -5.13
C VAL A 611 25.83 8.55 -5.76
N LYS A 612 24.88 8.88 -4.93
CA LYS A 612 23.62 9.51 -5.32
C LYS A 612 23.45 10.82 -4.56
N ALA A 613 22.90 11.83 -5.21
CA ALA A 613 22.51 13.07 -4.56
C ALA A 613 21.17 13.55 -5.13
N ALA A 614 20.34 14.14 -4.27
CA ALA A 614 19.06 14.70 -4.70
C ALA A 614 18.69 15.95 -3.89
N ILE A 615 17.85 16.79 -4.50
CA ILE A 615 17.18 17.91 -3.86
C ILE A 615 15.68 17.62 -3.96
N TYR A 616 15.02 17.53 -2.82
CA TYR A 616 13.57 17.38 -2.72
C TYR A 616 12.95 18.71 -2.36
N ASN A 617 11.73 18.93 -2.86
CA ASN A 617 11.02 20.20 -2.70
C ASN A 617 11.91 21.39 -3.13
N LEU A 618 12.41 21.35 -4.36
CA LEU A 618 13.39 22.30 -4.92
C LEU A 618 12.98 23.78 -4.77
N PHE A 619 11.68 24.05 -4.82
CA PHE A 619 11.14 25.43 -4.73
C PHE A 619 10.73 25.81 -3.31
N ASP A 620 10.96 24.92 -2.34
CA ASP A 620 10.68 25.16 -0.92
C ASP A 620 9.22 25.52 -0.67
N GLU A 621 8.32 24.73 -1.27
CA GLU A 621 6.87 24.86 -1.03
C GLU A 621 6.59 24.53 0.42
N ASP A 622 5.92 25.45 1.11
CA ASP A 622 5.66 25.35 2.53
C ASP A 622 4.31 24.70 2.79
N VAL A 623 4.32 23.53 3.45
CA VAL A 623 3.13 22.75 3.82
C VAL A 623 3.05 22.66 5.32
N THR A 624 2.28 23.59 5.91
CA THR A 624 2.15 23.76 7.36
C THR A 624 0.86 23.14 7.88
N TYR A 625 0.84 22.82 9.17
CA TYR A 625 -0.36 22.29 9.83
C TYR A 625 -1.54 23.29 9.78
N GLU A 626 -1.27 24.59 9.86
CA GLU A 626 -2.30 25.62 9.87
C GLU A 626 -3.10 25.68 8.56
N ASP A 627 -2.41 25.48 7.42
CA ASP A 627 -3.03 25.59 6.10
C ASP A 627 -3.50 24.24 5.55
N TYR A 628 -2.85 23.14 5.94
CA TYR A 628 -3.03 21.81 5.33
C TYR A 628 -3.56 20.75 6.32
N GLY A 629 -3.44 20.97 7.64
CA GLY A 629 -3.78 19.98 8.67
C GLY A 629 -2.70 18.92 8.88
N TYR A 630 -1.56 19.07 8.22
CA TYR A 630 -0.36 18.25 8.37
C TYR A 630 0.88 19.04 7.93
N VAL A 631 2.06 18.55 8.30
CA VAL A 631 3.34 19.13 7.94
C VAL A 631 4.07 18.23 6.96
N GLU A 632 4.67 18.80 5.92
CA GLU A 632 5.64 18.14 5.06
C GLU A 632 6.98 18.86 5.13
N ASP A 633 8.07 18.13 4.85
CA ASP A 633 9.40 18.74 4.84
C ASP A 633 9.54 19.82 3.77
N GLY A 634 10.20 20.91 4.10
CA GLY A 634 10.68 21.93 3.19
C GLY A 634 11.75 21.39 2.22
N ARG A 635 12.56 22.30 1.64
CA ARG A 635 13.68 21.89 0.80
C ARG A 635 14.72 21.11 1.58
N ARG A 636 15.12 19.94 1.04
CA ARG A 636 16.07 19.06 1.69
C ARG A 636 17.03 18.42 0.70
N TYR A 637 18.21 18.10 1.19
CA TYR A 637 19.31 17.52 0.45
C TYR A 637 19.55 16.09 0.89
N TRP A 638 19.50 15.16 -0.05
CA TRP A 638 19.81 13.76 0.20
C TRP A 638 21.11 13.36 -0.44
N VAL A 639 21.93 12.61 0.29
CA VAL A 639 23.16 12.01 -0.22
C VAL A 639 23.21 10.54 0.19
N GLY A 640 23.55 9.67 -0.75
CA GLY A 640 23.65 8.23 -0.51
C GLY A 640 24.87 7.60 -1.16
N LEU A 641 25.37 6.55 -0.54
CA LEU A 641 26.42 5.66 -1.04
C LEU A 641 25.87 4.24 -1.11
N ASP A 642 25.86 3.67 -2.31
CA ASP A 642 25.49 2.29 -2.56
C ASP A 642 26.74 1.46 -2.86
N VAL A 643 26.91 0.34 -2.17
CA VAL A 643 27.97 -0.63 -2.40
C VAL A 643 27.34 -2.01 -2.62
N ALA A 644 27.54 -2.58 -3.81
CA ALA A 644 27.11 -3.92 -4.17
C ALA A 644 28.30 -4.89 -4.23
N PHE A 645 28.07 -6.19 -4.03
CA PHE A 645 29.09 -7.24 -4.11
C PHE A 645 28.51 -8.55 -4.63
#